data_e6a0d56d81e1d91c5a43837d60b92c97
#
_entry.id   e6a0d56d81e1d91c5a43837d60b92c97
#
_cell.length_a   1.000
_cell.length_b   1.000
_cell.length_c   1.000
_cell.angle_alpha   90.00
_cell.angle_beta   90.00
_cell.angle_gamma   90.00
#
_symmetry.space_group_name_H-M   'P 1'
#
loop_
_entity.id
_entity.type
_entity.pdbx_description
1 polymer ?
#
loop_
_entity_poly.entity_id
_entity_poly.type
_entity_poly.pdbx_seq_one_letter_code
_entity_poly.pdbx_strand_id
1 'polypeptide(L)'
;GINFYEEDGFGLRPNISIRGTSPERSSKIAVMEDGVLISPAPYSASSAYYFPSIARMQAVEVLKGSSQIQYGPYTTGGAINFVSTEIPESFKGKISTSFGSFNTGQAHLTLGDSFKNFGYMIEYLNFNSDGFKSLGNDLNTGFDINEITSKIKFKTSEKVKVQQSVELKFHSYDEISNETYLGLTENDFEKNSFLRYPGSEKDKMDAEHIQFLLTHELNFNERFKITTNAYHNGFKRNWYKLDDVVFEGNSQKISKVISNSQNYAGHISILKGLSDSENALKVKANNREYVSKGIQTKIDYHWYGNNDSFNDLEIGLRVHYDEEDRFQWEDIYSITNGSMSLNSYGEKGSQGNRISSANSFASYIMYKYKIKGFTVSPGLRYESITLAGYDFGEYNPLRNINDLSSRENKVSVFIPGIGVNYTINNKFSIFGGIHKGYSPPGSSIGQKAEESLNLELGSRFSINKINAEIIAYQNDYSNLLGNDLAATGGFGELDPFNAGKALVNGLEILLTSDFVENKNISVPFSFSYTLTNAKFLTDFGSTQDIWGEVSNGDRIPYIPQHQLNSNIGIKINKFEINFNGNYNGKFSTIADSSIEIPSYFIFDISFKYKVQPGITYTSKIINLFDENYAVSRAPAGLRP
;
A
#
# COMPACT_ATOMS: atom_id res chain seq x y z
N GLY A 1 -0.22 11.60 9.99
CA GLY A 1 0.25 11.68 8.67
C GLY A 1 0.32 10.39 7.89
N ILE A 2 -0.82 9.73 7.67
CA ILE A 2 -0.97 8.72 6.63
C ILE A 2 -1.78 9.40 5.52
N ASN A 3 -1.27 9.37 4.30
CA ASN A 3 -2.00 9.78 3.12
C ASN A 3 -2.38 8.53 2.33
N PHE A 4 -3.61 8.50 1.87
CA PHE A 4 -4.20 7.39 1.16
C PHE A 4 -5.01 7.92 -0.03
N TYR A 5 -4.78 7.40 -1.22
CA TYR A 5 -5.68 7.62 -2.34
C TYR A 5 -5.91 6.31 -3.12
N GLU A 6 -7.08 6.21 -3.68
CA GLU A 6 -7.53 5.07 -4.47
C GLU A 6 -7.42 5.38 -5.96
N GLU A 7 -7.37 4.35 -6.78
CA GLU A 7 -7.43 4.48 -8.24
C GLU A 7 -8.65 3.79 -8.83
N ASP A 8 -9.21 2.82 -8.10
CA ASP A 8 -10.30 1.97 -8.57
C ASP A 8 -11.67 2.34 -7.99
N GLY A 9 -11.72 3.06 -6.87
CA GLY A 9 -12.93 3.44 -6.16
C GLY A 9 -13.50 2.36 -5.22
N PHE A 10 -12.82 1.20 -5.12
CA PHE A 10 -13.21 0.09 -4.24
C PHE A 10 -12.10 -0.26 -3.24
N GLY A 11 -10.94 0.38 -3.33
CA GLY A 11 -9.79 0.18 -2.43
C GLY A 11 -9.01 -1.10 -2.69
N LEU A 12 -9.04 -1.63 -3.90
CA LEU A 12 -8.34 -2.87 -4.26
C LEU A 12 -6.82 -2.69 -4.25
N ARG A 13 -6.35 -1.51 -4.67
CA ARG A 13 -4.92 -1.18 -4.79
C ARG A 13 -4.64 0.22 -4.23
N PRO A 14 -4.61 0.36 -2.90
CA PRO A 14 -4.37 1.65 -2.27
C PRO A 14 -2.96 2.17 -2.51
N ASN A 15 -2.86 3.46 -2.76
CA ASN A 15 -1.61 4.20 -2.76
C ASN A 15 -1.44 4.85 -1.40
N ILE A 16 -0.48 4.35 -0.61
CA ILE A 16 -0.30 4.75 0.78
C ILE A 16 1.06 5.41 0.95
N SER A 17 1.06 6.55 1.61
CA SER A 17 2.29 7.18 2.10
C SER A 17 2.18 7.58 3.56
N ILE A 18 3.32 7.67 4.21
CA ILE A 18 3.42 8.07 5.60
C ILE A 18 4.35 9.28 5.67
N ARG A 19 3.90 10.36 6.34
CA ARG A 19 4.68 11.57 6.60
C ARG A 19 5.33 12.16 5.34
N GLY A 20 4.55 12.26 4.25
CA GLY A 20 4.95 12.96 3.03
C GLY A 20 5.96 12.25 2.14
N THR A 21 6.11 10.93 2.25
CA THR A 21 6.74 10.12 1.21
C THR A 21 5.84 10.05 -0.02
N SER A 22 6.40 9.77 -1.20
CA SER A 22 5.57 9.53 -2.39
C SER A 22 4.62 8.35 -2.15
N PRO A 23 3.30 8.52 -2.36
CA PRO A 23 2.34 7.44 -2.13
C PRO A 23 2.30 6.41 -3.26
N GLU A 24 2.91 6.71 -4.39
CA GLU A 24 2.80 5.93 -5.62
C GLU A 24 3.11 4.45 -5.43
N ARG A 25 2.08 3.61 -5.66
CA ARG A 25 2.12 2.15 -5.46
C ARG A 25 2.67 1.74 -4.08
N SER A 26 2.51 2.59 -3.07
CA SER A 26 3.00 2.35 -1.71
C SER A 26 4.49 1.94 -1.66
N SER A 27 5.28 2.36 -2.65
CA SER A 27 6.65 1.89 -2.89
C SER A 27 7.68 2.39 -1.86
N LYS A 28 7.30 3.34 -0.99
CA LYS A 28 8.18 3.95 0.04
C LYS A 28 7.88 3.49 1.46
N ILE A 29 7.06 2.47 1.62
CA ILE A 29 6.69 1.87 2.91
C ILE A 29 6.93 0.36 2.89
N ALA A 30 7.26 -0.21 4.05
CA ALA A 30 7.31 -1.66 4.21
C ALA A 30 5.87 -2.18 4.45
N VAL A 31 5.35 -2.98 3.52
CA VAL A 31 4.04 -3.62 3.65
C VAL A 31 4.23 -5.06 4.11
N MET A 32 3.60 -5.41 5.23
CA MET A 32 3.74 -6.72 5.87
C MET A 32 2.38 -7.34 6.18
N GLU A 33 2.34 -8.66 6.25
CA GLU A 33 1.27 -9.44 6.85
C GLU A 33 1.86 -10.41 7.87
N ASP A 34 1.35 -10.40 9.10
CA ASP A 34 1.85 -11.20 10.22
C ASP A 34 3.37 -11.04 10.44
N GLY A 35 3.89 -9.81 10.25
CA GLY A 35 5.29 -9.46 10.43
C GLY A 35 6.24 -9.88 9.30
N VAL A 36 5.71 -10.37 8.17
CA VAL A 36 6.47 -10.79 6.99
C VAL A 36 6.17 -9.87 5.81
N LEU A 37 7.21 -9.49 5.04
CA LEU A 37 7.04 -8.66 3.84
C LEU A 37 6.12 -9.35 2.82
N ILE A 38 5.11 -8.62 2.32
CA ILE A 38 4.12 -9.13 1.36
C ILE A 38 4.05 -8.33 0.06
N SER A 39 4.74 -7.18 -0.05
CA SER A 39 4.93 -6.57 -1.36
C SER A 39 5.54 -7.61 -2.30
N PRO A 40 5.10 -7.72 -3.57
CA PRO A 40 5.48 -8.81 -4.45
C PRO A 40 6.99 -9.03 -4.59
N ALA A 41 7.77 -7.94 -4.74
CA ALA A 41 9.23 -7.97 -4.73
C ALA A 41 9.78 -6.73 -4.01
N PRO A 42 9.84 -6.73 -2.66
CA PRO A 42 10.08 -5.53 -1.87
C PRO A 42 11.45 -4.89 -2.07
N TYR A 43 12.45 -5.61 -2.53
CA TYR A 43 13.80 -5.07 -2.79
C TYR A 43 14.05 -4.78 -4.27
N SER A 44 13.67 -5.68 -5.18
CA SER A 44 13.98 -5.54 -6.61
C SER A 44 12.93 -4.74 -7.40
N ALA A 45 11.66 -4.71 -6.93
CA ALA A 45 10.56 -3.97 -7.54
C ALA A 45 9.53 -3.56 -6.48
N SER A 46 9.77 -2.43 -5.83
CA SER A 46 9.11 -1.99 -4.59
C SER A 46 7.61 -1.70 -4.69
N SER A 47 7.05 -1.63 -5.89
CA SER A 47 5.62 -1.32 -6.08
C SER A 47 4.71 -2.40 -5.48
N ALA A 48 3.84 -2.02 -4.55
CA ALA A 48 2.87 -2.91 -3.96
C ALA A 48 1.63 -3.02 -4.87
N TYR A 49 1.52 -4.10 -5.61
CA TYR A 49 0.35 -4.42 -6.44
C TYR A 49 -0.62 -5.40 -5.77
N TYR A 50 -0.23 -5.97 -4.67
CA TYR A 50 -1.05 -6.84 -3.84
C TYR A 50 -1.21 -6.20 -2.46
N PHE A 51 -2.45 -6.17 -1.99
CA PHE A 51 -2.82 -5.82 -0.62
C PHE A 51 -3.81 -6.85 -0.08
N PRO A 52 -3.66 -7.29 1.18
CA PRO A 52 -4.64 -8.18 1.80
C PRO A 52 -5.99 -7.48 1.95
N SER A 53 -7.09 -8.17 1.68
CA SER A 53 -8.43 -7.62 1.92
C SER A 53 -8.64 -7.32 3.40
N ILE A 54 -9.02 -6.08 3.70
CA ILE A 54 -9.21 -5.61 5.09
C ILE A 54 -10.25 -6.45 5.85
N ALA A 55 -11.23 -7.02 5.14
CA ALA A 55 -12.28 -7.83 5.75
C ALA A 55 -11.75 -9.08 6.49
N ARG A 56 -10.60 -9.64 6.08
CA ARG A 56 -9.94 -10.78 6.72
C ARG A 56 -8.86 -10.39 7.75
N MET A 57 -8.69 -9.10 8.00
CA MET A 57 -7.73 -8.60 8.98
C MET A 57 -8.40 -8.32 10.31
N GLN A 58 -7.76 -8.72 11.40
CA GLN A 58 -8.22 -8.36 12.74
C GLN A 58 -7.63 -7.04 13.23
N ALA A 59 -6.47 -6.63 12.70
CA ALA A 59 -5.83 -5.35 13.00
C ALA A 59 -4.95 -4.87 11.84
N VAL A 60 -4.75 -3.54 11.79
CA VAL A 60 -3.75 -2.88 10.95
C VAL A 60 -2.85 -2.06 11.86
N GLU A 61 -1.56 -2.40 11.89
CA GLU A 61 -0.55 -1.72 12.69
C GLU A 61 0.22 -0.75 11.79
N VAL A 62 0.29 0.51 12.19
CA VAL A 62 1.06 1.53 11.49
C VAL A 62 2.24 1.95 12.34
N LEU A 63 3.44 1.74 11.83
CA LEU A 63 4.69 1.92 12.51
C LEU A 63 5.42 3.14 11.95
N LYS A 64 5.61 4.14 12.79
CA LYS A 64 6.25 5.43 12.46
C LYS A 64 7.36 5.76 13.44
N GLY A 65 8.25 6.67 13.07
CA GLY A 65 9.32 7.16 13.94
C GLY A 65 10.47 6.17 14.12
N SER A 66 11.25 6.32 15.20
CA SER A 66 12.49 5.55 15.42
C SER A 66 12.28 4.04 15.59
N SER A 67 11.09 3.58 15.95
CA SER A 67 10.76 2.16 16.09
C SER A 67 10.70 1.40 14.75
N GLN A 68 10.54 2.09 13.63
CA GLN A 68 10.49 1.45 12.31
C GLN A 68 11.82 0.83 11.84
N ILE A 69 12.93 1.08 12.53
CA ILE A 69 14.26 0.51 12.23
C ILE A 69 14.22 -1.03 12.16
N GLN A 70 13.42 -1.68 13.01
CA GLN A 70 13.24 -3.13 12.98
C GLN A 70 12.59 -3.64 11.67
N TYR A 71 11.93 -2.78 10.91
CA TYR A 71 11.22 -3.12 9.68
C TYR A 71 11.90 -2.48 8.47
N GLY A 72 12.48 -3.25 7.60
CA GLY A 72 13.09 -2.80 6.34
C GLY A 72 12.50 -3.60 5.16
N PRO A 73 12.85 -3.23 3.93
CA PRO A 73 13.94 -2.33 3.53
C PRO A 73 13.60 -0.82 3.54
N TYR A 74 12.32 -0.45 3.57
CA TYR A 74 11.89 0.95 3.48
C TYR A 74 11.69 1.53 4.88
N THR A 75 12.57 2.41 5.30
CA THR A 75 12.53 3.08 6.62
C THR A 75 12.44 4.61 6.50
N THR A 76 12.24 5.14 5.31
CA THR A 76 11.96 6.58 5.10
C THR A 76 10.52 6.93 5.45
N GLY A 77 9.55 6.11 5.02
CA GLY A 77 8.13 6.33 5.24
C GLY A 77 7.59 5.68 6.50
N GLY A 78 7.97 4.44 6.76
CA GLY A 78 7.42 3.63 7.84
C GLY A 78 7.00 2.24 7.38
N ALA A 79 6.23 1.55 8.21
CA ALA A 79 5.75 0.22 7.90
C ALA A 79 4.26 0.08 8.25
N ILE A 80 3.57 -0.76 7.48
CA ILE A 80 2.22 -1.22 7.77
C ILE A 80 2.25 -2.73 7.90
N ASN A 81 1.70 -3.23 9.00
CA ASN A 81 1.54 -4.66 9.24
C ASN A 81 0.06 -5.01 9.36
N PHE A 82 -0.40 -5.85 8.46
CA PHE A 82 -1.74 -6.43 8.48
C PHE A 82 -1.71 -7.69 9.34
N VAL A 83 -2.55 -7.72 10.38
CA VAL A 83 -2.64 -8.88 11.28
C VAL A 83 -3.84 -9.72 10.86
N SER A 84 -3.58 -10.91 10.33
CA SER A 84 -4.62 -11.81 9.84
C SER A 84 -5.37 -12.51 10.98
N THR A 85 -6.57 -13.02 10.69
CA THR A 85 -7.41 -13.72 11.66
C THR A 85 -6.63 -14.85 12.36
N GLU A 86 -6.65 -14.86 13.70
CA GLU A 86 -6.01 -15.88 14.53
C GLU A 86 -6.84 -17.16 14.64
N ILE A 87 -6.16 -18.27 14.97
CA ILE A 87 -6.82 -19.52 15.36
C ILE A 87 -7.53 -19.29 16.70
N PRO A 88 -8.86 -19.48 16.80
CA PRO A 88 -9.59 -19.22 18.04
C PRO A 88 -9.27 -20.26 19.12
N GLU A 89 -9.32 -19.85 20.39
CA GLU A 89 -9.06 -20.75 21.54
C GLU A 89 -10.12 -21.85 21.74
N SER A 90 -11.33 -21.65 21.23
CA SER A 90 -12.44 -22.59 21.26
C SER A 90 -13.24 -22.47 19.97
N PHE A 91 -14.08 -23.44 19.68
CA PHE A 91 -14.91 -23.44 18.47
C PHE A 91 -15.61 -22.11 18.24
N LYS A 92 -15.35 -21.52 17.09
CA LYS A 92 -15.92 -20.23 16.67
C LYS A 92 -16.21 -20.28 15.18
N GLY A 93 -17.45 -19.95 14.82
CA GLY A 93 -17.88 -19.74 13.44
C GLY A 93 -18.44 -18.33 13.29
N LYS A 94 -18.11 -17.67 12.19
CA LYS A 94 -18.64 -16.34 11.83
C LYS A 94 -18.97 -16.35 10.35
N ILE A 95 -20.17 -15.86 10.02
CA ILE A 95 -20.61 -15.59 8.65
C ILE A 95 -20.98 -14.10 8.58
N SER A 96 -20.47 -13.40 7.60
CA SER A 96 -20.82 -12.02 7.30
C SER A 96 -21.15 -11.90 5.82
N THR A 97 -22.31 -11.33 5.51
CA THR A 97 -22.71 -11.05 4.13
C THR A 97 -23.14 -9.61 4.01
N SER A 98 -22.79 -8.96 2.91
CA SER A 98 -23.26 -7.60 2.60
C SER A 98 -23.69 -7.47 1.14
N PHE A 99 -24.60 -6.56 0.89
CA PHE A 99 -25.06 -6.15 -0.44
C PHE A 99 -25.13 -4.64 -0.48
N GLY A 100 -24.76 -4.04 -1.61
CA GLY A 100 -24.69 -2.60 -1.79
C GLY A 100 -25.00 -2.16 -3.22
N SER A 101 -24.82 -0.85 -3.45
CA SER A 101 -24.93 -0.25 -4.78
C SER A 101 -24.02 -0.93 -5.80
N PHE A 102 -24.30 -0.80 -7.08
CA PHE A 102 -23.51 -1.40 -8.18
C PHE A 102 -23.43 -2.93 -8.08
N ASN A 103 -24.48 -3.57 -7.60
CA ASN A 103 -24.53 -5.01 -7.33
C ASN A 103 -23.33 -5.51 -6.51
N THR A 104 -22.80 -4.66 -5.62
CA THR A 104 -21.65 -5.00 -4.76
C THR A 104 -22.06 -6.03 -3.73
N GLY A 105 -21.38 -7.16 -3.73
CA GLY A 105 -21.61 -8.28 -2.81
C GLY A 105 -20.34 -8.66 -2.06
N GLN A 106 -20.48 -9.05 -0.79
CA GLN A 106 -19.39 -9.65 -0.03
C GLN A 106 -19.93 -10.82 0.80
N ALA A 107 -19.21 -11.92 0.78
CA ALA A 107 -19.44 -13.08 1.66
C ALA A 107 -18.13 -13.44 2.37
N HIS A 108 -18.16 -13.45 3.70
CA HIS A 108 -17.00 -13.77 4.53
C HIS A 108 -17.37 -14.83 5.56
N LEU A 109 -16.68 -15.96 5.49
CA LEU A 109 -16.85 -17.11 6.40
C LEU A 109 -15.53 -17.34 7.14
N THR A 110 -15.61 -17.49 8.46
CA THR A 110 -14.48 -17.92 9.29
C THR A 110 -14.94 -19.05 10.20
N LEU A 111 -14.16 -20.12 10.27
CA LEU A 111 -14.39 -21.28 11.13
C LEU A 111 -13.07 -21.74 11.75
N GLY A 112 -13.05 -22.01 13.05
CA GLY A 112 -11.86 -22.50 13.71
C GLY A 112 -12.14 -23.08 15.09
N ASP A 113 -11.14 -23.78 15.62
CA ASP A 113 -11.17 -24.37 16.97
C ASP A 113 -9.75 -24.65 17.45
N SER A 114 -9.59 -24.77 18.76
CA SER A 114 -8.36 -25.22 19.41
C SER A 114 -8.62 -26.32 20.40
N PHE A 115 -7.88 -27.41 20.24
CA PHE A 115 -7.79 -28.51 21.18
C PHE A 115 -6.52 -28.32 22.03
N LYS A 116 -6.28 -29.24 22.95
CA LYS A 116 -5.15 -29.14 23.89
C LYS A 116 -3.80 -28.81 23.24
N ASN A 117 -3.44 -29.47 22.13
CA ASN A 117 -2.14 -29.34 21.47
C ASN A 117 -2.24 -29.00 19.99
N PHE A 118 -3.45 -28.80 19.48
CA PHE A 118 -3.74 -28.59 18.07
C PHE A 118 -4.80 -27.51 17.92
N GLY A 119 -4.65 -26.65 16.94
CA GLY A 119 -5.67 -25.68 16.53
C GLY A 119 -5.72 -25.54 15.02
N TYR A 120 -6.85 -25.09 14.51
CA TYR A 120 -7.05 -24.84 13.08
C TYR A 120 -7.99 -23.65 12.86
N MET A 121 -7.85 -23.03 11.69
CA MET A 121 -8.75 -21.99 11.19
C MET A 121 -8.83 -22.08 9.68
N ILE A 122 -10.04 -21.90 9.14
CA ILE A 122 -10.32 -21.75 7.71
C ILE A 122 -11.14 -20.48 7.54
N GLU A 123 -10.78 -19.68 6.56
CA GLU A 123 -11.42 -18.41 6.22
C GLU A 123 -11.61 -18.33 4.71
N TYR A 124 -12.81 -17.96 4.28
CA TYR A 124 -13.15 -17.71 2.88
C TYR A 124 -13.75 -16.32 2.74
N LEU A 125 -13.29 -15.58 1.77
CA LEU A 125 -13.82 -14.28 1.40
C LEU A 125 -14.08 -14.24 -0.11
N ASN A 126 -15.30 -13.86 -0.50
CA ASN A 126 -15.63 -13.40 -1.84
C ASN A 126 -16.07 -11.94 -1.77
N PHE A 127 -15.59 -11.13 -2.69
CA PHE A 127 -15.95 -9.72 -2.81
C PHE A 127 -16.07 -9.36 -4.30
N ASN A 128 -17.23 -8.84 -4.73
CA ASN A 128 -17.52 -8.56 -6.13
C ASN A 128 -18.36 -7.30 -6.30
N SER A 129 -18.34 -6.72 -7.50
CA SER A 129 -19.18 -5.59 -7.93
C SER A 129 -19.29 -5.56 -9.45
N ASP A 130 -20.40 -5.04 -9.98
CA ASP A 130 -20.52 -4.74 -11.43
C ASP A 130 -19.80 -3.45 -11.83
N GLY A 131 -19.32 -2.66 -10.82
CA GLY A 131 -18.63 -1.39 -11.03
C GLY A 131 -19.59 -0.22 -11.23
N PHE A 132 -19.08 0.98 -10.98
CA PHE A 132 -19.86 2.23 -11.06
C PHE A 132 -19.59 3.02 -12.34
N LYS A 133 -18.58 2.64 -13.15
CA LYS A 133 -18.23 3.35 -14.38
C LYS A 133 -19.07 2.86 -15.55
N SER A 134 -19.51 3.79 -16.40
CA SER A 134 -20.32 3.49 -17.58
C SER A 134 -19.47 3.41 -18.85
N LEU A 135 -19.44 2.25 -19.48
CA LEU A 135 -18.72 2.01 -20.74
C LEU A 135 -19.65 2.14 -21.97
N GLY A 136 -20.95 2.30 -21.77
CA GLY A 136 -21.92 2.52 -22.84
C GLY A 136 -22.64 1.27 -23.38
N ASN A 137 -22.14 0.07 -23.20
CA ASN A 137 -22.72 -1.17 -23.74
C ASN A 137 -23.14 -2.16 -22.65
N ASP A 138 -23.56 -1.66 -21.46
CA ASP A 138 -23.91 -2.45 -20.29
C ASP A 138 -22.82 -3.48 -19.89
N LEU A 139 -21.56 -3.22 -20.27
CA LEU A 139 -20.44 -4.05 -19.92
C LEU A 139 -20.06 -3.85 -18.44
N ASN A 140 -19.76 -4.96 -17.79
CA ASN A 140 -19.30 -4.95 -16.40
C ASN A 140 -17.94 -4.23 -16.29
N THR A 141 -17.85 -3.22 -15.43
CA THR A 141 -16.64 -2.44 -15.15
C THR A 141 -16.11 -2.67 -13.73
N GLY A 142 -16.63 -3.67 -13.05
CA GLY A 142 -16.30 -4.04 -11.68
C GLY A 142 -15.29 -5.15 -11.57
N PHE A 143 -15.40 -5.93 -10.52
CA PHE A 143 -14.39 -6.93 -10.14
C PHE A 143 -15.02 -8.15 -9.45
N ASP A 144 -14.25 -9.23 -9.40
CA ASP A 144 -14.48 -10.43 -8.57
C ASP A 144 -13.17 -10.83 -7.89
N ILE A 145 -13.21 -10.97 -6.57
CA ILE A 145 -12.10 -11.41 -5.73
C ILE A 145 -12.52 -12.62 -4.92
N ASN A 146 -11.68 -13.64 -4.91
CA ASN A 146 -11.85 -14.84 -4.10
C ASN A 146 -10.59 -15.10 -3.27
N GLU A 147 -10.75 -15.29 -1.96
CA GLU A 147 -9.66 -15.56 -1.04
C GLU A 147 -9.94 -16.75 -0.15
N ILE A 148 -8.94 -17.59 0.05
CA ILE A 148 -8.98 -18.69 1.03
C ILE A 148 -7.74 -18.56 1.91
N THR A 149 -7.95 -18.55 3.22
CA THR A 149 -6.87 -18.66 4.22
C THR A 149 -7.09 -19.85 5.11
N SER A 150 -6.06 -20.63 5.34
CA SER A 150 -6.09 -21.71 6.32
C SER A 150 -4.88 -21.65 7.24
N LYS A 151 -5.09 -21.92 8.52
CA LYS A 151 -4.03 -22.00 9.53
C LYS A 151 -4.16 -23.30 10.30
N ILE A 152 -3.05 -23.96 10.58
CA ILE A 152 -2.95 -25.08 11.51
C ILE A 152 -1.81 -24.82 12.48
N LYS A 153 -2.03 -25.14 13.75
CA LYS A 153 -1.07 -24.91 14.82
C LYS A 153 -0.92 -26.13 15.69
N PHE A 154 0.31 -26.52 15.94
CA PHE A 154 0.68 -27.53 16.93
C PHE A 154 1.45 -26.85 18.05
N LYS A 155 1.14 -27.18 19.30
CA LYS A 155 1.85 -26.68 20.48
C LYS A 155 2.16 -27.80 21.46
N THR A 156 3.29 -27.67 22.13
CA THR A 156 3.66 -28.59 23.22
C THR A 156 2.71 -28.39 24.41
N SER A 157 2.70 -29.40 25.30
CA SER A 157 1.97 -29.26 26.56
C SER A 157 2.55 -28.15 27.43
N GLU A 158 1.72 -27.44 28.18
CA GLU A 158 2.13 -26.40 29.14
C GLU A 158 3.06 -26.93 30.25
N LYS A 159 3.14 -28.26 30.41
CA LYS A 159 3.98 -28.91 31.44
C LYS A 159 5.44 -29.05 31.04
N VAL A 160 5.81 -28.81 29.78
CA VAL A 160 7.21 -28.92 29.35
C VAL A 160 7.98 -27.63 29.70
N LYS A 161 9.28 -27.82 29.98
CA LYS A 161 10.16 -26.70 30.38
C LYS A 161 10.31 -25.65 29.26
N VAL A 162 10.41 -26.09 28.02
CA VAL A 162 10.47 -25.22 26.84
C VAL A 162 9.19 -25.42 26.05
N GLN A 163 8.35 -24.40 26.05
CA GLN A 163 7.11 -24.45 25.27
C GLN A 163 7.40 -24.10 23.81
N GLN A 164 6.84 -24.88 22.90
CA GLN A 164 7.04 -24.68 21.47
C GLN A 164 5.70 -24.68 20.76
N SER A 165 5.57 -23.87 19.74
CA SER A 165 4.48 -23.97 18.78
C SER A 165 4.98 -23.84 17.35
N VAL A 166 4.33 -24.56 16.46
CA VAL A 166 4.54 -24.47 15.01
C VAL A 166 3.18 -24.16 14.38
N GLU A 167 3.11 -23.06 13.66
CA GLU A 167 1.92 -22.66 12.91
C GLU A 167 2.27 -22.61 11.42
N LEU A 168 1.44 -23.25 10.60
CA LEU A 168 1.49 -23.14 9.15
C LEU A 168 0.26 -22.38 8.67
N LYS A 169 0.48 -21.31 7.94
CA LYS A 169 -0.53 -20.54 7.21
C LYS A 169 -0.37 -20.78 5.72
N PHE A 170 -1.49 -21.03 5.07
CA PHE A 170 -1.66 -21.01 3.63
C PHE A 170 -2.68 -19.93 3.26
N HIS A 171 -2.40 -19.15 2.23
CA HIS A 171 -3.34 -18.19 1.68
C HIS A 171 -3.28 -18.22 0.16
N SER A 172 -4.46 -18.14 -0.48
CA SER A 172 -4.65 -17.99 -1.92
C SER A 172 -5.62 -16.84 -2.19
N TYR A 173 -5.32 -16.06 -3.20
CA TYR A 173 -6.09 -14.91 -3.67
C TYR A 173 -6.15 -14.97 -5.19
N ASP A 174 -7.34 -14.77 -5.75
CA ASP A 174 -7.61 -14.63 -7.17
C ASP A 174 -8.44 -13.37 -7.41
N GLU A 175 -8.06 -12.56 -8.40
CA GLU A 175 -8.73 -11.31 -8.78
C GLU A 175 -8.88 -11.22 -10.28
N ILE A 176 -10.10 -10.91 -10.74
CA ILE A 176 -10.37 -10.35 -12.05
C ILE A 176 -11.05 -9.00 -11.83
N SER A 177 -10.43 -7.92 -12.31
CA SER A 177 -10.98 -6.57 -12.21
C SER A 177 -11.01 -5.93 -13.59
N ASN A 178 -12.22 -5.60 -14.08
CA ASN A 178 -12.43 -4.92 -15.37
C ASN A 178 -12.19 -3.41 -15.23
N GLU A 179 -11.26 -3.01 -14.39
CA GLU A 179 -10.94 -1.61 -14.21
C GLU A 179 -10.07 -1.09 -15.36
N THR A 180 -10.32 0.15 -15.74
CA THR A 180 -9.42 0.87 -16.65
C THR A 180 -8.37 1.65 -15.86
N TYR A 181 -7.17 1.69 -16.41
CA TYR A 181 -6.12 2.60 -15.95
C TYR A 181 -6.33 4.04 -16.42
N LEU A 182 -7.24 4.25 -17.37
CA LEU A 182 -7.45 5.50 -18.07
C LEU A 182 -8.39 6.43 -17.32
N GLY A 183 -7.93 7.65 -17.02
CA GLY A 183 -8.77 8.75 -16.56
C GLY A 183 -9.43 9.51 -17.72
N LEU A 184 -10.26 10.49 -17.36
CA LEU A 184 -11.02 11.31 -18.30
C LEU A 184 -10.32 12.66 -18.56
N THR A 185 -10.56 13.27 -19.72
CA THR A 185 -10.27 14.70 -19.92
C THR A 185 -11.09 15.53 -18.93
N GLU A 186 -10.65 16.74 -18.61
CA GLU A 186 -11.39 17.63 -17.69
C GLU A 186 -12.83 17.87 -18.14
N ASN A 187 -13.03 18.17 -19.43
CA ASN A 187 -14.34 18.42 -19.98
C ASN A 187 -15.29 17.20 -19.93
N ASP A 188 -14.74 15.99 -20.06
CA ASP A 188 -15.57 14.77 -19.98
C ASP A 188 -15.86 14.40 -18.52
N PHE A 189 -14.89 14.62 -17.62
CA PHE A 189 -15.07 14.45 -16.17
C PHE A 189 -16.14 15.39 -15.60
N GLU A 190 -16.14 16.66 -16.00
CA GLU A 190 -17.14 17.64 -15.59
C GLU A 190 -18.55 17.26 -16.07
N LYS A 191 -18.67 16.68 -17.29
CA LYS A 191 -19.96 16.24 -17.84
C LYS A 191 -20.47 14.96 -17.20
N ASN A 192 -19.61 13.99 -17.00
CA ASN A 192 -19.93 12.71 -16.39
C ASN A 192 -18.65 12.05 -15.86
N SER A 193 -18.39 12.17 -14.56
CA SER A 193 -17.21 11.61 -13.89
C SER A 193 -17.18 10.07 -13.93
N PHE A 194 -18.33 9.41 -14.12
CA PHE A 194 -18.45 7.95 -14.20
C PHE A 194 -18.31 7.40 -15.62
N LEU A 195 -18.01 8.26 -16.59
CA LEU A 195 -17.77 7.81 -17.95
C LEU A 195 -16.49 6.94 -18.01
N ARG A 196 -16.52 5.93 -18.87
CA ARG A 196 -15.35 5.17 -19.29
C ARG A 196 -15.28 5.16 -20.81
N TYR A 197 -14.12 5.48 -21.39
CA TYR A 197 -13.98 5.52 -22.84
C TYR A 197 -14.05 4.13 -23.46
N PRO A 198 -14.82 3.94 -24.59
CA PRO A 198 -14.91 2.69 -25.32
C PRO A 198 -13.55 2.09 -25.73
N GLY A 199 -12.55 2.93 -26.05
CA GLY A 199 -11.20 2.48 -26.37
C GLY A 199 -10.45 1.81 -25.21
N SER A 200 -11.02 1.78 -24.00
CA SER A 200 -10.52 1.03 -22.85
C SER A 200 -11.37 -0.22 -22.53
N GLU A 201 -12.26 -0.64 -23.42
CA GLU A 201 -13.17 -1.79 -23.22
C GLU A 201 -12.44 -3.06 -22.74
N LYS A 202 -11.25 -3.30 -23.24
CA LYS A 202 -10.46 -4.51 -22.94
C LYS A 202 -9.54 -4.36 -21.72
N ASP A 203 -9.50 -3.17 -21.08
CA ASP A 203 -8.66 -2.96 -19.91
C ASP A 203 -9.15 -3.82 -18.75
N LYS A 204 -8.22 -4.59 -18.16
CA LYS A 204 -8.49 -5.44 -17.00
C LYS A 204 -7.22 -5.74 -16.22
N MET A 205 -7.38 -6.02 -14.96
CA MET A 205 -6.39 -6.64 -14.09
C MET A 205 -6.78 -8.09 -13.86
N ASP A 206 -5.82 -8.99 -14.03
CA ASP A 206 -5.91 -10.40 -13.72
C ASP A 206 -4.75 -10.73 -12.80
N ALA A 207 -5.03 -11.16 -11.57
CA ALA A 207 -4.00 -11.32 -10.55
C ALA A 207 -4.26 -12.53 -9.65
N GLU A 208 -3.17 -13.23 -9.30
CA GLU A 208 -3.15 -14.37 -8.39
C GLU A 208 -2.06 -14.16 -7.32
N HIS A 209 -2.36 -14.48 -6.06
CA HIS A 209 -1.37 -14.50 -4.99
C HIS A 209 -1.46 -15.79 -4.18
N ILE A 210 -0.30 -16.37 -3.87
CA ILE A 210 -0.17 -17.54 -3.00
C ILE A 210 0.86 -17.23 -1.91
N GLN A 211 0.51 -17.53 -0.66
CA GLN A 211 1.43 -17.39 0.47
C GLN A 211 1.50 -18.68 1.28
N PHE A 212 2.71 -19.06 1.65
CA PHE A 212 3.03 -20.01 2.70
C PHE A 212 3.84 -19.33 3.79
N LEU A 213 3.41 -19.44 5.03
CA LEU A 213 4.12 -18.91 6.19
C LEU A 213 4.17 -19.99 7.27
N LEU A 214 5.41 -20.37 7.63
CA LEU A 214 5.68 -21.25 8.78
C LEU A 214 6.22 -20.39 9.92
N THR A 215 5.54 -20.37 11.05
CA THR A 215 5.96 -19.69 12.27
C THR A 215 6.32 -20.71 13.33
N HIS A 216 7.55 -20.68 13.83
CA HIS A 216 8.00 -21.50 14.96
C HIS A 216 8.32 -20.58 16.14
N GLU A 217 7.69 -20.83 17.27
CA GLU A 217 7.91 -20.12 18.52
C GLU A 217 8.53 -21.04 19.56
N LEU A 218 9.58 -20.56 20.22
CA LEU A 218 10.24 -21.19 21.35
C LEU A 218 10.14 -20.26 22.56
N ASN A 219 9.39 -20.66 23.58
CA ASN A 219 9.28 -19.95 24.85
C ASN A 219 10.05 -20.71 25.92
N PHE A 220 11.26 -20.26 26.24
CA PHE A 220 12.11 -20.88 27.27
C PHE A 220 11.60 -20.57 28.67
N ASN A 221 11.07 -19.37 28.84
CA ASN A 221 10.42 -18.85 30.03
C ASN A 221 9.71 -17.54 29.68
N GLU A 222 9.08 -16.89 30.66
CA GLU A 222 8.39 -15.60 30.46
C GLU A 222 9.29 -14.48 29.94
N ARG A 223 10.62 -14.60 30.07
CA ARG A 223 11.60 -13.56 29.74
C ARG A 223 12.32 -13.77 28.42
N PHE A 224 12.33 -15.00 27.89
CA PHE A 224 13.14 -15.36 26.73
C PHE A 224 12.32 -16.15 25.71
N LYS A 225 12.11 -15.52 24.57
CA LYS A 225 11.36 -16.05 23.42
C LYS A 225 12.18 -15.96 22.15
N ILE A 226 12.07 -16.98 21.29
CA ILE A 226 12.58 -16.96 19.92
C ILE A 226 11.41 -17.23 18.98
N THR A 227 11.25 -16.38 17.97
CA THR A 227 10.26 -16.56 16.89
C THR A 227 10.98 -16.65 15.56
N THR A 228 10.76 -17.72 14.81
CA THR A 228 11.31 -17.91 13.47
C THR A 228 10.19 -18.07 12.46
N ASN A 229 10.22 -17.27 11.41
CA ASN A 229 9.31 -17.31 10.28
C ASN A 229 10.07 -17.75 9.03
N ALA A 230 9.53 -18.75 8.32
CA ALA A 230 9.95 -19.10 6.96
C ALA A 230 8.76 -18.86 6.03
N TYR A 231 8.97 -18.10 4.96
CA TYR A 231 7.89 -17.65 4.09
C TYR A 231 8.22 -17.77 2.61
N HIS A 232 7.15 -17.95 1.83
CA HIS A 232 7.16 -17.91 0.37
C HIS A 232 5.88 -17.25 -0.11
N ASN A 233 6.03 -16.20 -0.92
CA ASN A 233 4.94 -15.51 -1.61
C ASN A 233 5.19 -15.61 -3.11
N GLY A 234 4.20 -16.03 -3.87
CA GLY A 234 4.14 -15.95 -5.30
C GLY A 234 3.04 -14.98 -5.71
N PHE A 235 3.29 -14.09 -6.63
CA PHE A 235 2.29 -13.18 -7.16
C PHE A 235 2.43 -13.12 -8.67
N LYS A 236 1.31 -13.27 -9.39
CA LYS A 236 1.23 -13.11 -10.83
C LYS A 236 0.22 -12.04 -11.16
N ARG A 237 0.47 -11.25 -12.17
CA ARG A 237 -0.49 -10.30 -12.68
C ARG A 237 -0.33 -10.03 -14.15
N ASN A 238 -1.45 -9.80 -14.83
CA ASN A 238 -1.48 -9.15 -16.12
C ASN A 238 -2.38 -7.92 -16.04
N TRP A 239 -1.77 -6.74 -15.99
CA TRP A 239 -2.54 -5.51 -16.19
C TRP A 239 -2.58 -5.21 -17.66
N TYR A 240 -3.64 -5.69 -18.29
CA TYR A 240 -3.95 -5.49 -19.69
C TYR A 240 -4.63 -4.15 -19.86
N LYS A 241 -4.00 -3.20 -20.55
CA LYS A 241 -4.48 -1.82 -20.60
C LYS A 241 -4.12 -1.12 -21.91
N LEU A 242 -4.98 -0.19 -22.35
CA LEU A 242 -4.68 0.70 -23.46
C LEU A 242 -3.40 1.51 -23.19
N ASP A 243 -2.48 1.48 -24.15
CA ASP A 243 -1.18 2.16 -24.08
C ASP A 243 -1.06 3.27 -25.13
N ASP A 244 -1.39 2.97 -26.40
CA ASP A 244 -1.32 3.91 -27.52
C ASP A 244 -2.64 3.96 -28.31
N VAL A 245 -2.88 5.11 -28.93
CA VAL A 245 -3.93 5.31 -29.95
C VAL A 245 -3.27 5.75 -31.24
N VAL A 246 -3.71 5.17 -32.38
CA VAL A 246 -3.20 5.47 -33.73
C VAL A 246 -4.26 6.20 -34.53
N PHE A 247 -3.94 7.38 -35.06
CA PHE A 247 -4.77 8.14 -35.96
C PHE A 247 -3.95 8.54 -37.20
N GLU A 248 -4.43 8.20 -38.42
CA GLU A 248 -3.74 8.47 -39.70
C GLU A 248 -2.28 7.99 -39.73
N GLY A 249 -2.01 6.81 -39.15
CA GLY A 249 -0.67 6.23 -39.05
C GLY A 249 0.22 6.82 -37.95
N ASN A 250 -0.24 7.84 -37.23
CA ASN A 250 0.48 8.44 -36.11
C ASN A 250 0.07 7.80 -34.78
N SER A 251 1.00 7.04 -34.16
CA SER A 251 0.80 6.41 -32.86
C SER A 251 1.17 7.39 -31.76
N GLN A 252 0.29 7.60 -30.79
CA GLN A 252 0.53 8.46 -29.63
C GLN A 252 0.19 7.76 -28.32
N LYS A 253 1.05 7.94 -27.32
CA LYS A 253 0.81 7.48 -25.95
C LYS A 253 -0.47 8.09 -25.40
N ILE A 254 -1.25 7.28 -24.70
CA ILE A 254 -2.52 7.72 -24.16
C ILE A 254 -2.38 8.88 -23.16
N SER A 255 -1.26 8.99 -22.45
CA SER A 255 -0.96 10.13 -21.58
C SER A 255 -0.93 11.45 -22.35
N LYS A 256 -0.26 11.48 -23.52
CA LYS A 256 -0.21 12.68 -24.40
C LYS A 256 -1.57 13.00 -24.99
N VAL A 257 -2.32 11.96 -25.41
CA VAL A 257 -3.67 12.12 -25.98
C VAL A 257 -4.62 12.78 -24.98
N ILE A 258 -4.60 12.35 -23.73
CA ILE A 258 -5.48 12.87 -22.67
C ILE A 258 -5.03 14.26 -22.21
N SER A 259 -3.71 14.46 -21.95
CA SER A 259 -3.20 15.74 -21.46
C SER A 259 -3.37 16.88 -22.48
N ASN A 260 -3.40 16.57 -23.75
CA ASN A 260 -3.48 17.57 -24.83
C ASN A 260 -4.57 17.20 -25.86
N SER A 261 -5.76 16.94 -25.37
CA SER A 261 -6.90 16.40 -26.16
C SER A 261 -7.30 17.28 -27.36
N GLN A 262 -7.05 18.59 -27.30
CA GLN A 262 -7.34 19.51 -28.41
C GLN A 262 -6.40 19.26 -29.62
N ASN A 263 -5.12 19.04 -29.37
CA ASN A 263 -4.14 18.77 -30.43
C ASN A 263 -4.25 17.33 -30.96
N TYR A 264 -4.84 16.43 -30.19
CA TYR A 264 -5.05 15.02 -30.54
C TYR A 264 -6.54 14.67 -30.76
N ALA A 265 -7.32 15.60 -31.34
CA ALA A 265 -8.76 15.44 -31.56
C ALA A 265 -9.14 14.17 -32.32
N GLY A 266 -8.36 13.75 -33.33
CA GLY A 266 -8.59 12.50 -34.07
C GLY A 266 -8.39 11.26 -33.20
N HIS A 267 -7.33 11.23 -32.37
CA HIS A 267 -7.06 10.15 -31.45
C HIS A 267 -8.15 10.08 -30.34
N ILE A 268 -8.60 11.22 -29.83
CA ILE A 268 -9.71 11.33 -28.87
C ILE A 268 -11.02 10.81 -29.49
N SER A 269 -11.29 11.11 -30.76
CA SER A 269 -12.50 10.61 -31.47
C SER A 269 -12.52 9.09 -31.52
N ILE A 270 -11.38 8.47 -31.85
CA ILE A 270 -11.20 7.01 -31.83
C ILE A 270 -11.38 6.46 -30.41
N LEU A 271 -10.68 7.03 -29.42
CA LEU A 271 -10.75 6.64 -28.02
C LEU A 271 -12.20 6.62 -27.51
N LYS A 272 -12.99 7.63 -27.90
CA LYS A 272 -14.40 7.77 -27.52
C LYS A 272 -15.35 6.88 -28.34
N GLY A 273 -14.84 6.11 -29.32
CA GLY A 273 -15.65 5.31 -30.22
C GLY A 273 -16.56 6.12 -31.17
N LEU A 274 -16.24 7.40 -31.38
CA LEU A 274 -16.97 8.30 -32.27
C LEU A 274 -16.52 8.15 -33.75
N SER A 275 -15.35 7.55 -33.95
CA SER A 275 -14.78 7.25 -35.28
C SER A 275 -14.34 5.80 -35.31
N ASP A 276 -14.80 5.08 -36.32
CA ASP A 276 -14.32 3.74 -36.61
C ASP A 276 -12.89 3.80 -37.16
N SER A 277 -12.03 2.88 -36.70
CA SER A 277 -10.65 2.82 -37.15
C SER A 277 -10.07 1.42 -37.01
N GLU A 278 -9.38 0.95 -38.04
CA GLU A 278 -8.67 -0.32 -38.02
C GLU A 278 -7.27 -0.15 -37.42
N ASN A 279 -6.80 -1.15 -36.67
CA ASN A 279 -5.46 -1.20 -36.05
C ASN A 279 -5.13 0.05 -35.21
N ALA A 280 -6.16 0.62 -34.57
CA ALA A 280 -6.06 1.94 -33.96
C ALA A 280 -5.72 1.94 -32.48
N LEU A 281 -5.94 0.84 -31.78
CA LEU A 281 -5.76 0.76 -30.33
C LEU A 281 -4.71 -0.29 -30.01
N LYS A 282 -3.67 0.11 -29.27
CA LYS A 282 -2.61 -0.77 -28.83
C LYS A 282 -2.78 -1.03 -27.36
N VAL A 283 -3.04 -2.29 -27.01
CA VAL A 283 -3.32 -2.72 -25.64
C VAL A 283 -2.14 -3.52 -25.12
N LYS A 284 -1.48 -2.99 -24.12
CA LYS A 284 -0.28 -3.57 -23.53
C LYS A 284 -0.63 -4.56 -22.43
N ALA A 285 -0.13 -5.78 -22.56
CA ALA A 285 -0.13 -6.78 -21.51
C ALA A 285 1.06 -6.53 -20.57
N ASN A 286 0.80 -5.87 -19.43
CA ASN A 286 1.82 -5.71 -18.40
C ASN A 286 1.93 -6.98 -17.56
N ASN A 287 2.27 -8.08 -18.22
CA ASN A 287 2.39 -9.39 -17.63
C ASN A 287 3.67 -9.49 -16.79
N ARG A 288 3.51 -9.87 -15.52
CA ARG A 288 4.61 -10.01 -14.55
C ARG A 288 4.37 -11.16 -13.58
N GLU A 289 5.45 -11.85 -13.26
CA GLU A 289 5.47 -12.84 -12.19
C GLU A 289 6.47 -12.41 -11.12
N TYR A 290 6.13 -12.68 -9.86
CA TYR A 290 6.95 -12.29 -8.72
C TYR A 290 7.12 -13.46 -7.76
N VAL A 291 8.28 -13.51 -7.14
CA VAL A 291 8.58 -14.44 -6.04
C VAL A 291 9.24 -13.65 -4.92
N SER A 292 8.78 -13.86 -3.69
CA SER A 292 9.38 -13.29 -2.49
C SER A 292 9.47 -14.38 -1.42
N LYS A 293 10.67 -14.69 -0.92
CA LYS A 293 10.90 -15.77 0.04
C LYS A 293 12.04 -15.45 1.01
N GLY A 294 11.96 -16.03 2.19
CA GLY A 294 13.02 -15.82 3.17
C GLY A 294 12.80 -16.56 4.49
N ILE A 295 13.77 -16.37 5.35
CA ILE A 295 13.73 -16.81 6.75
C ILE A 295 14.11 -15.61 7.60
N GLN A 296 13.31 -15.36 8.65
CA GLN A 296 13.61 -14.35 9.65
C GLN A 296 13.46 -14.93 11.06
N THR A 297 14.36 -14.54 11.95
CA THR A 297 14.33 -14.94 13.35
C THR A 297 14.41 -13.72 14.22
N LYS A 298 13.54 -13.67 15.24
CA LYS A 298 13.51 -12.65 16.27
C LYS A 298 13.75 -13.29 17.62
N ILE A 299 14.62 -12.68 18.41
CA ILE A 299 14.96 -13.05 19.77
C ILE A 299 14.50 -11.91 20.66
N ASP A 300 13.61 -12.20 21.61
CA ASP A 300 13.10 -11.28 22.61
C ASP A 300 13.63 -11.71 23.99
N TYR A 301 14.28 -10.79 24.70
CA TYR A 301 14.77 -11.02 26.05
C TYR A 301 14.54 -9.81 26.95
N HIS A 302 13.77 -9.99 28.03
CA HIS A 302 13.54 -8.91 28.98
C HIS A 302 13.92 -9.30 30.41
N TRP A 303 14.35 -8.30 31.18
CA TRP A 303 14.72 -8.48 32.60
C TRP A 303 14.49 -7.22 33.41
N TYR A 304 14.33 -7.42 34.71
CA TYR A 304 14.27 -6.34 35.67
C TYR A 304 15.65 -6.15 36.30
N GLY A 305 16.15 -4.93 36.30
CA GLY A 305 17.41 -4.54 36.92
C GLY A 305 17.21 -3.88 38.27
N ASN A 306 18.27 -3.25 38.78
CA ASN A 306 18.22 -2.48 40.01
C ASN A 306 17.27 -1.27 39.87
N ASN A 307 16.71 -0.81 41.03
CA ASN A 307 15.79 0.34 41.13
C ASN A 307 14.53 0.21 40.25
N ASP A 308 13.97 -1.01 40.13
CA ASP A 308 12.77 -1.33 39.32
C ASP A 308 12.91 -0.94 37.83
N SER A 309 14.14 -0.96 37.33
CA SER A 309 14.34 -0.74 35.88
C SER A 309 13.89 -1.95 35.10
N PHE A 310 13.20 -1.70 33.95
CA PHE A 310 12.81 -2.71 33.00
C PHE A 310 13.70 -2.59 31.77
N ASN A 311 14.25 -3.72 31.35
CA ASN A 311 15.12 -3.85 30.18
C ASN A 311 14.49 -4.81 29.19
N ASP A 312 14.49 -4.47 27.91
CA ASP A 312 13.94 -5.26 26.83
C ASP A 312 14.89 -5.21 25.64
N LEU A 313 15.41 -6.37 25.23
CA LEU A 313 16.34 -6.53 24.14
C LEU A 313 15.69 -7.37 23.06
N GLU A 314 15.62 -6.81 21.86
CA GLU A 314 15.16 -7.49 20.66
C GLU A 314 16.29 -7.56 19.64
N ILE A 315 16.56 -8.74 19.10
CA ILE A 315 17.52 -8.98 18.03
C ILE A 315 16.80 -9.69 16.89
N GLY A 316 16.93 -9.16 15.69
CA GLY A 316 16.37 -9.76 14.49
C GLY A 316 17.41 -10.05 13.41
N LEU A 317 17.19 -11.16 12.71
CA LEU A 317 17.99 -11.58 11.56
C LEU A 317 17.04 -11.96 10.43
N ARG A 318 17.34 -11.57 9.19
CA ARG A 318 16.57 -11.96 8.00
C ARG A 318 17.49 -12.22 6.82
N VAL A 319 17.25 -13.34 6.14
CA VAL A 319 17.76 -13.62 4.80
C VAL A 319 16.56 -13.63 3.86
N HIS A 320 16.64 -12.88 2.78
CA HIS A 320 15.51 -12.68 1.86
C HIS A 320 15.98 -12.69 0.42
N TYR A 321 15.15 -13.25 -0.44
CA TYR A 321 15.27 -13.21 -1.89
C TYR A 321 13.95 -12.76 -2.48
N ASP A 322 14.00 -11.83 -3.44
CA ASP A 322 12.85 -11.51 -4.28
C ASP A 322 13.24 -11.35 -5.75
N GLU A 323 12.24 -11.51 -6.62
CA GLU A 323 12.38 -11.44 -8.07
C GLU A 323 11.09 -10.91 -8.72
N GLU A 324 11.26 -10.08 -9.73
CA GLU A 324 10.24 -9.68 -10.69
C GLU A 324 10.63 -10.16 -12.08
N ASP A 325 9.80 -10.99 -12.71
CA ASP A 325 9.90 -11.35 -14.12
C ASP A 325 8.89 -10.54 -14.94
N ARG A 326 9.39 -9.73 -15.87
CA ARG A 326 8.61 -8.96 -16.84
C ARG A 326 8.66 -9.64 -18.20
N PHE A 327 7.50 -10.08 -18.71
CA PHE A 327 7.38 -10.67 -20.02
C PHE A 327 6.16 -10.08 -20.71
N GLN A 328 6.33 -8.90 -21.31
CA GLN A 328 5.28 -7.99 -21.76
C GLN A 328 5.16 -7.98 -23.30
N TRP A 329 3.94 -7.72 -23.79
CA TRP A 329 3.65 -7.58 -25.22
C TRP A 329 2.52 -6.58 -25.44
N GLU A 330 2.22 -6.26 -26.72
CA GLU A 330 1.19 -5.31 -27.09
C GLU A 330 0.33 -5.90 -28.21
N ASP A 331 -0.98 -6.06 -27.95
CA ASP A 331 -1.96 -6.52 -28.90
C ASP A 331 -2.61 -5.34 -29.62
N ILE A 332 -3.00 -5.53 -30.89
CA ILE A 332 -3.58 -4.49 -31.76
C ILE A 332 -5.06 -4.74 -31.95
N TYR A 333 -5.86 -3.70 -31.72
CA TYR A 333 -7.31 -3.73 -31.86
C TYR A 333 -7.80 -2.68 -32.85
N SER A 334 -8.91 -3.01 -33.54
CA SER A 334 -9.78 -2.05 -34.23
C SER A 334 -10.91 -1.63 -33.31
N ILE A 335 -11.51 -0.47 -33.59
CA ILE A 335 -12.75 -0.02 -32.97
C ILE A 335 -13.79 0.25 -34.04
N THR A 336 -15.00 -0.29 -33.86
CA THR A 336 -16.13 -0.12 -34.78
C THR A 336 -17.40 0.05 -33.95
N ASN A 337 -18.16 1.13 -34.20
CA ASN A 337 -19.36 1.46 -33.44
C ASN A 337 -19.12 1.46 -31.90
N GLY A 338 -17.94 1.90 -31.47
CA GLY A 338 -17.56 1.96 -30.04
C GLY A 338 -17.19 0.60 -29.44
N SER A 339 -17.05 -0.47 -30.21
CA SER A 339 -16.67 -1.80 -29.72
C SER A 339 -15.31 -2.22 -30.25
N MET A 340 -14.48 -2.84 -29.39
CA MET A 340 -13.11 -3.25 -29.73
C MET A 340 -13.06 -4.69 -30.24
N SER A 341 -12.42 -4.90 -31.40
CA SER A 341 -12.12 -6.22 -31.96
C SER A 341 -10.63 -6.44 -32.16
N LEU A 342 -10.13 -7.62 -31.76
CA LEU A 342 -8.71 -7.97 -31.88
C LEU A 342 -8.33 -8.17 -33.36
N ASN A 343 -7.26 -7.53 -33.81
CA ASN A 343 -6.68 -7.68 -35.13
C ASN A 343 -5.48 -8.60 -35.14
N SER A 344 -4.54 -8.38 -34.21
CA SER A 344 -3.35 -9.22 -34.10
C SER A 344 -2.85 -9.29 -32.66
N TYR A 345 -2.31 -10.44 -32.30
CA TYR A 345 -1.55 -10.62 -31.06
C TYR A 345 -0.14 -10.10 -31.23
N GLY A 346 0.37 -9.46 -30.20
CA GLY A 346 1.76 -9.05 -30.09
C GLY A 346 2.70 -10.21 -29.79
N GLU A 347 3.95 -10.06 -30.20
CA GLU A 347 5.00 -11.01 -29.83
C GLU A 347 5.34 -10.86 -28.35
N LYS A 348 5.30 -11.96 -27.61
CA LYS A 348 5.61 -11.99 -26.17
C LYS A 348 7.05 -11.54 -25.92
N GLY A 349 7.24 -10.62 -24.98
CA GLY A 349 8.52 -10.02 -24.65
C GLY A 349 8.85 -8.73 -25.43
N SER A 350 8.09 -8.39 -26.50
CA SER A 350 8.36 -7.20 -27.35
C SER A 350 8.22 -5.85 -26.63
N GLN A 351 7.56 -5.82 -25.47
CA GLN A 351 7.34 -4.60 -24.67
C GLN A 351 7.98 -4.66 -23.28
N GLY A 352 8.87 -5.64 -23.08
CA GLY A 352 9.62 -5.84 -21.84
C GLY A 352 9.90 -7.31 -21.61
N ASN A 353 11.18 -7.67 -21.60
CA ASN A 353 11.68 -9.04 -21.45
C ASN A 353 12.85 -9.05 -20.47
N ARG A 354 12.54 -8.88 -19.18
CA ARG A 354 13.53 -8.58 -18.15
C ARG A 354 13.23 -9.32 -16.85
N ILE A 355 14.29 -9.66 -16.12
CA ILE A 355 14.23 -10.18 -14.76
C ILE A 355 15.00 -9.24 -13.84
N SER A 356 14.38 -8.82 -12.74
CA SER A 356 15.03 -8.08 -11.66
C SER A 356 14.99 -8.92 -10.40
N SER A 357 16.12 -9.05 -9.70
CA SER A 357 16.17 -9.83 -8.47
C SER A 357 16.99 -9.15 -7.38
N ALA A 358 16.73 -9.51 -6.14
CA ALA A 358 17.48 -9.06 -4.99
C ALA A 358 17.77 -10.19 -4.02
N ASN A 359 19.00 -10.22 -3.51
CA ASN A 359 19.39 -11.00 -2.35
C ASN A 359 19.72 -10.05 -1.22
N SER A 360 19.12 -10.21 -0.05
CA SER A 360 19.40 -9.38 1.09
C SER A 360 19.66 -10.15 2.38
N PHE A 361 20.58 -9.60 3.17
CA PHE A 361 20.79 -9.96 4.56
C PHE A 361 20.52 -8.73 5.41
N ALA A 362 19.64 -8.86 6.40
CA ALA A 362 19.34 -7.82 7.35
C ALA A 362 19.51 -8.31 8.78
N SER A 363 20.04 -7.46 9.63
CA SER A 363 20.10 -7.69 11.08
C SER A 363 19.77 -6.41 11.83
N TYR A 364 19.15 -6.53 12.98
CA TYR A 364 18.92 -5.39 13.84
C TYR A 364 19.02 -5.76 15.32
N ILE A 365 19.29 -4.73 16.11
CA ILE A 365 19.23 -4.76 17.56
C ILE A 365 18.44 -3.55 18.03
N MET A 366 17.44 -3.79 18.89
CA MET A 366 16.65 -2.77 19.59
C MET A 366 16.78 -3.03 21.08
N TYR A 367 17.10 -1.99 21.83
CA TYR A 367 17.16 -2.08 23.29
C TYR A 367 16.27 -1.01 23.91
N LYS A 368 15.40 -1.41 24.82
CA LYS A 368 14.54 -0.51 25.56
C LYS A 368 14.91 -0.56 27.04
N TYR A 369 15.29 0.59 27.55
CA TYR A 369 15.54 0.80 28.99
C TYR A 369 14.46 1.70 29.56
N LYS A 370 13.76 1.21 30.58
CA LYS A 370 12.74 1.97 31.29
C LYS A 370 13.06 2.02 32.77
N ILE A 371 13.08 3.23 33.34
CA ILE A 371 13.24 3.47 34.77
C ILE A 371 12.32 4.60 35.20
N LYS A 372 11.46 4.36 36.18
CA LYS A 372 10.44 5.33 36.63
C LYS A 372 9.63 5.82 35.43
N GLY A 373 9.56 7.14 35.20
CA GLY A 373 8.87 7.74 34.04
C GLY A 373 9.69 7.81 32.75
N PHE A 374 10.99 7.49 32.79
CA PHE A 374 11.89 7.64 31.65
C PHE A 374 12.03 6.33 30.86
N THR A 375 11.96 6.42 29.54
CA THR A 375 12.22 5.30 28.62
C THR A 375 13.15 5.79 27.53
N VAL A 376 14.21 5.04 27.23
CA VAL A 376 15.08 5.25 26.08
C VAL A 376 15.16 3.98 25.26
N SER A 377 15.11 4.11 23.93
CA SER A 377 15.08 2.97 23.00
C SER A 377 16.04 3.21 21.82
N PRO A 378 17.36 2.97 22.01
CA PRO A 378 18.31 2.95 20.90
C PRO A 378 18.10 1.71 20.04
N GLY A 379 18.33 1.87 18.73
CA GLY A 379 18.29 0.79 17.75
C GLY A 379 19.33 0.97 16.67
N LEU A 380 19.74 -0.13 16.08
CA LEU A 380 20.64 -0.17 14.95
C LEU A 380 20.23 -1.32 14.02
N ARG A 381 20.08 -1.01 12.73
CA ARG A 381 19.86 -2.00 11.68
C ARG A 381 21.03 -1.98 10.70
N TYR A 382 21.41 -3.14 10.22
CA TYR A 382 22.32 -3.33 9.10
C TYR A 382 21.59 -4.03 7.96
N GLU A 383 21.76 -3.54 6.74
CA GLU A 383 21.29 -4.19 5.51
C GLU A 383 22.46 -4.37 4.56
N SER A 384 22.53 -5.54 3.92
CA SER A 384 23.43 -5.84 2.81
C SER A 384 22.60 -6.42 1.67
N ILE A 385 22.59 -5.74 0.52
CA ILE A 385 21.69 -6.03 -0.59
C ILE A 385 22.50 -6.16 -1.87
N THR A 386 22.26 -7.22 -2.62
CA THR A 386 22.74 -7.39 -4.01
C THR A 386 21.52 -7.34 -4.92
N LEU A 387 21.46 -6.34 -5.79
CA LEU A 387 20.43 -6.12 -6.78
C LEU A 387 20.97 -6.51 -8.14
N ALA A 388 20.22 -7.32 -8.90
CA ALA A 388 20.62 -7.76 -10.24
C ALA A 388 19.47 -7.51 -11.24
N GLY A 389 19.84 -7.11 -12.44
CA GLY A 389 18.93 -6.95 -13.57
C GLY A 389 19.46 -7.72 -14.78
N TYR A 390 18.57 -8.44 -15.45
CA TYR A 390 18.83 -9.23 -16.65
C TYR A 390 17.85 -8.80 -17.74
N ASP A 391 18.35 -8.24 -18.82
CA ASP A 391 17.55 -7.82 -19.98
C ASP A 391 17.88 -8.71 -21.17
N PHE A 392 16.84 -9.42 -21.70
CA PHE A 392 16.98 -10.36 -22.79
C PHE A 392 16.70 -9.73 -24.17
N GLY A 393 16.30 -8.45 -24.20
CA GLY A 393 15.93 -7.75 -25.42
C GLY A 393 14.51 -8.05 -25.92
N GLU A 394 13.99 -7.14 -26.74
CA GLU A 394 12.57 -7.15 -27.19
C GLU A 394 12.25 -8.28 -28.19
N TYR A 395 13.21 -8.69 -29.01
CA TYR A 395 13.03 -9.70 -30.08
C TYR A 395 13.59 -11.08 -29.70
N ASN A 396 13.59 -11.39 -28.41
CA ASN A 396 14.13 -12.63 -27.87
C ASN A 396 13.13 -13.36 -26.95
N PRO A 397 11.95 -13.82 -27.49
CA PRO A 397 10.92 -14.45 -26.67
C PRO A 397 11.39 -15.76 -26.02
N LEU A 398 12.40 -16.42 -26.58
CA LEU A 398 13.01 -17.64 -26.03
C LEU A 398 14.09 -17.36 -24.97
N ARG A 399 14.40 -16.09 -24.71
CA ARG A 399 15.42 -15.67 -23.74
C ARG A 399 16.78 -16.30 -23.96
N ASN A 400 17.22 -16.32 -25.22
CA ASN A 400 18.56 -16.78 -25.55
C ASN A 400 19.60 -15.85 -24.89
N ILE A 401 20.63 -16.44 -24.29
CA ILE A 401 21.65 -15.70 -23.52
C ILE A 401 22.58 -14.85 -24.39
N ASN A 402 22.56 -15.00 -25.72
CA ASN A 402 23.41 -14.23 -26.64
C ASN A 402 23.09 -12.73 -26.63
N ASP A 403 21.82 -12.37 -26.32
CA ASP A 403 21.34 -10.98 -26.26
C ASP A 403 21.20 -10.47 -24.82
N LEU A 404 21.66 -11.26 -23.85
CA LEU A 404 21.54 -10.95 -22.44
C LEU A 404 22.44 -9.78 -22.04
N SER A 405 21.84 -8.69 -21.62
CA SER A 405 22.51 -7.63 -20.87
C SER A 405 22.25 -7.82 -19.35
N SER A 406 23.30 -7.79 -18.56
CA SER A 406 23.20 -7.94 -17.12
C SER A 406 23.87 -6.78 -16.38
N ARG A 407 23.31 -6.44 -15.22
CA ARG A 407 23.84 -5.42 -14.32
C ARG A 407 23.67 -5.85 -12.88
N GLU A 408 24.57 -5.42 -12.02
CA GLU A 408 24.54 -5.72 -10.60
C GLU A 408 24.96 -4.49 -9.79
N ASN A 409 24.22 -4.22 -8.71
CA ASN A 409 24.53 -3.18 -7.74
C ASN A 409 24.55 -3.77 -6.33
N LYS A 410 25.61 -3.50 -5.57
CA LYS A 410 25.78 -3.96 -4.19
C LYS A 410 25.80 -2.79 -3.26
N VAL A 411 24.93 -2.81 -2.28
CA VAL A 411 24.82 -1.76 -1.27
C VAL A 411 24.81 -2.34 0.13
N SER A 412 25.42 -1.60 1.06
CA SER A 412 25.37 -1.92 2.48
C SER A 412 25.13 -0.64 3.26
N VAL A 413 24.30 -0.72 4.29
CA VAL A 413 23.92 0.46 5.07
C VAL A 413 23.74 0.13 6.54
N PHE A 414 24.13 1.08 7.41
CA PHE A 414 23.75 1.13 8.82
C PHE A 414 22.64 2.16 9.02
N ILE A 415 21.59 1.76 9.70
CA ILE A 415 20.40 2.57 9.97
C ILE A 415 20.25 2.70 11.50
N PRO A 416 20.90 3.70 12.11
CA PRO A 416 20.76 3.99 13.54
C PRO A 416 19.49 4.77 13.84
N GLY A 417 19.03 4.64 15.08
CA GLY A 417 17.98 5.50 15.61
C GLY A 417 17.85 5.37 17.11
N ILE A 418 17.21 6.37 17.71
CA ILE A 418 16.94 6.42 19.13
C ILE A 418 15.59 7.10 19.37
N GLY A 419 14.80 6.50 20.24
CA GLY A 419 13.57 7.09 20.77
C GLY A 419 13.69 7.33 22.27
N VAL A 420 13.08 8.40 22.73
CA VAL A 420 13.01 8.77 24.16
C VAL A 420 11.57 9.08 24.51
N ASN A 421 11.10 8.62 25.66
CA ASN A 421 9.81 8.99 26.21
C ASN A 421 9.97 9.31 27.70
N TYR A 422 9.35 10.40 28.13
CA TYR A 422 9.27 10.78 29.54
C TYR A 422 7.84 10.95 29.98
N THR A 423 7.37 10.05 30.83
CA THR A 423 6.05 10.08 31.46
C THR A 423 6.14 10.95 32.71
N ILE A 424 5.67 12.20 32.60
CA ILE A 424 5.72 13.18 33.71
C ILE A 424 4.74 12.78 34.81
N ASN A 425 3.56 12.31 34.41
CA ASN A 425 2.53 11.76 35.31
C ASN A 425 1.55 10.91 34.48
N ASN A 426 0.53 10.35 35.12
CA ASN A 426 -0.48 9.49 34.47
C ASN A 426 -1.32 10.20 33.39
N LYS A 427 -1.24 11.53 33.27
CA LYS A 427 -2.02 12.34 32.33
C LYS A 427 -1.18 12.96 31.23
N PHE A 428 0.14 12.97 31.36
CA PHE A 428 1.00 13.68 30.43
C PHE A 428 2.34 13.00 30.22
N SER A 429 2.73 12.81 28.98
CA SER A 429 4.05 12.36 28.56
C SER A 429 4.55 13.16 27.35
N ILE A 430 5.87 13.26 27.24
CA ILE A 430 6.59 13.85 26.12
C ILE A 430 7.48 12.77 25.53
N PHE A 431 7.56 12.71 24.21
CA PHE A 431 8.45 11.78 23.52
C PHE A 431 9.10 12.44 22.31
N GLY A 432 10.20 11.86 21.88
CA GLY A 432 10.89 12.29 20.66
C GLY A 432 11.77 11.19 20.13
N GLY A 433 12.19 11.33 18.89
CA GLY A 433 13.04 10.36 18.24
C GLY A 433 13.82 10.95 17.09
N ILE A 434 14.94 10.31 16.79
CA ILE A 434 15.76 10.58 15.61
C ILE A 434 16.19 9.24 15.01
N HIS A 435 16.10 9.11 13.68
CA HIS A 435 16.60 7.93 12.98
C HIS A 435 17.00 8.25 11.55
N LYS A 436 17.89 7.43 11.01
CA LYS A 436 18.20 7.44 9.58
C LYS A 436 17.09 6.71 8.83
N GLY A 437 16.52 7.36 7.81
CA GLY A 437 15.65 6.72 6.83
C GLY A 437 16.47 6.19 5.65
N TYR A 438 15.99 5.08 5.07
CA TYR A 438 16.66 4.42 3.95
C TYR A 438 15.63 3.77 3.02
N SER A 439 15.87 3.84 1.70
CA SER A 439 15.20 3.00 0.69
C SER A 439 16.23 2.50 -0.32
N PRO A 440 16.17 1.22 -0.73
CA PRO A 440 17.13 0.64 -1.65
C PRO A 440 17.18 1.38 -3.00
N PRO A 441 18.35 1.42 -3.68
CA PRO A 441 18.44 1.89 -5.07
C PRO A 441 17.94 0.80 -6.03
N GLY A 442 17.98 1.09 -7.34
CA GLY A 442 17.81 0.10 -8.38
C GLY A 442 19.10 -0.72 -8.66
N SER A 443 19.03 -1.55 -9.71
CA SER A 443 20.13 -2.44 -10.13
C SER A 443 21.23 -1.75 -10.94
N SER A 444 21.08 -0.48 -11.33
CA SER A 444 22.09 0.27 -12.09
C SER A 444 23.36 0.50 -11.26
N ILE A 445 24.50 0.23 -11.86
CA ILE A 445 25.81 0.30 -11.18
C ILE A 445 26.05 1.73 -10.64
N GLY A 446 26.35 1.82 -9.35
CA GLY A 446 26.66 3.09 -8.68
C GLY A 446 25.44 3.96 -8.36
N GLN A 447 24.22 3.49 -8.61
CA GLN A 447 23.01 4.20 -8.18
C GLN A 447 22.96 4.29 -6.66
N LYS A 448 22.72 5.51 -6.15
CA LYS A 448 22.66 5.78 -4.71
C LYS A 448 21.29 5.47 -4.14
N ALA A 449 21.28 4.94 -2.95
CA ALA A 449 20.06 4.74 -2.15
C ALA A 449 19.41 6.08 -1.77
N GLU A 450 18.12 6.06 -1.51
CA GLU A 450 17.45 7.15 -0.83
C GLU A 450 17.83 7.17 0.64
N GLU A 451 18.19 8.33 1.15
CA GLU A 451 18.56 8.53 2.55
C GLU A 451 17.90 9.79 3.12
N SER A 452 17.44 9.69 4.36
CA SER A 452 16.89 10.83 5.10
C SER A 452 17.33 10.82 6.56
N LEU A 453 17.30 12.01 7.18
CA LEU A 453 17.35 12.18 8.63
C LEU A 453 15.95 12.54 9.10
N ASN A 454 15.37 11.68 9.93
CA ASN A 454 14.01 11.81 10.41
C ASN A 454 14.00 12.19 11.88
N LEU A 455 13.31 13.28 12.21
CA LEU A 455 13.15 13.83 13.55
C LEU A 455 11.67 13.84 13.92
N GLU A 456 11.37 13.55 15.18
CA GLU A 456 10.03 13.71 15.73
C GLU A 456 10.07 14.21 17.18
N LEU A 457 9.08 15.02 17.53
CA LEU A 457 8.81 15.46 18.89
C LEU A 457 7.30 15.44 19.10
N GLY A 458 6.86 14.80 20.17
CA GLY A 458 5.44 14.68 20.44
C GLY A 458 5.09 14.71 21.92
N SER A 459 3.81 14.86 22.18
CA SER A 459 3.24 14.80 23.52
C SER A 459 1.92 14.04 23.52
N ARG A 460 1.63 13.35 24.62
CA ARG A 460 0.37 12.66 24.87
C ARG A 460 -0.27 13.20 26.14
N PHE A 461 -1.56 13.46 26.02
CA PHE A 461 -2.38 13.95 27.12
C PHE A 461 -3.53 12.97 27.35
N SER A 462 -3.83 12.68 28.61
CA SER A 462 -5.01 11.92 29.02
C SER A 462 -5.65 12.63 30.21
N ILE A 463 -6.66 13.44 29.95
CA ILE A 463 -7.33 14.27 30.96
C ILE A 463 -8.82 13.96 30.94
N ASN A 464 -9.33 13.41 32.03
CA ASN A 464 -10.70 12.92 32.15
C ASN A 464 -10.99 11.88 31.03
N LYS A 465 -11.89 12.20 30.11
CA LYS A 465 -12.29 11.34 28.99
C LYS A 465 -11.61 11.72 27.66
N ILE A 466 -10.77 12.74 27.66
CA ILE A 466 -10.07 13.23 26.47
C ILE A 466 -8.65 12.66 26.44
N ASN A 467 -8.33 11.96 25.34
CA ASN A 467 -6.96 11.58 25.01
C ASN A 467 -6.54 12.38 23.77
N ALA A 468 -5.33 12.93 23.83
CA ALA A 468 -4.77 13.69 22.74
C ALA A 468 -3.32 13.30 22.49
N GLU A 469 -2.94 13.26 21.23
CA GLU A 469 -1.55 13.13 20.78
C GLU A 469 -1.24 14.24 19.77
N ILE A 470 -0.13 14.93 19.98
CA ILE A 470 0.36 15.97 19.07
C ILE A 470 1.79 15.63 18.72
N ILE A 471 2.12 15.55 17.43
CA ILE A 471 3.46 15.20 16.94
C ILE A 471 3.87 16.21 15.88
N ALA A 472 5.02 16.87 16.08
CA ALA A 472 5.75 17.58 15.03
C ALA A 472 6.84 16.67 14.48
N TYR A 473 7.04 16.67 13.16
CA TYR A 473 8.07 15.85 12.52
C TYR A 473 8.76 16.59 11.38
N GLN A 474 9.99 16.16 11.09
CA GLN A 474 10.79 16.62 9.96
C GLN A 474 11.54 15.46 9.35
N ASN A 475 11.46 15.29 8.04
CA ASN A 475 12.24 14.35 7.24
C ASN A 475 13.08 15.15 6.24
N ASP A 476 14.39 15.12 6.39
CA ASP A 476 15.37 15.80 5.55
C ASP A 476 16.03 14.76 4.63
N TYR A 477 15.67 14.78 3.35
CA TYR A 477 16.17 13.87 2.33
C TYR A 477 17.44 14.42 1.71
N SER A 478 18.55 13.71 1.90
CA SER A 478 19.83 14.02 1.24
C SER A 478 19.85 13.54 -0.22
N ASN A 479 19.09 12.47 -0.52
CA ASN A 479 18.90 11.93 -1.86
C ASN A 479 17.51 11.27 -1.93
N LEU A 480 16.57 11.94 -2.60
CA LEU A 480 15.24 11.38 -2.88
C LEU A 480 15.31 10.57 -4.17
N LEU A 481 14.68 9.41 -4.18
CA LEU A 481 14.52 8.59 -5.38
C LEU A 481 13.13 8.81 -6.00
N GLY A 482 13.10 9.32 -7.22
CA GLY A 482 11.92 9.34 -8.07
C GLY A 482 11.80 8.02 -8.83
N ASN A 483 10.57 7.56 -9.04
CA ASN A 483 10.27 6.35 -9.81
C ASN A 483 9.56 6.72 -11.11
N ASP A 484 9.93 6.05 -12.21
CA ASP A 484 9.14 6.05 -13.44
C ASP A 484 8.16 4.89 -13.39
N LEU A 485 7.00 5.10 -12.80
CA LEU A 485 5.97 4.09 -12.83
C LEU A 485 5.07 4.29 -14.05
N ALA A 486 4.88 3.24 -14.82
CA ALA A 486 3.89 3.21 -15.91
C ALA A 486 2.47 3.58 -15.44
N ALA A 487 2.28 3.61 -14.11
CA ALA A 487 1.08 4.04 -13.42
C ALA A 487 0.74 5.52 -13.63
N THR A 488 1.72 6.35 -13.84
CA THR A 488 1.56 7.80 -14.05
C THR A 488 1.84 8.23 -15.48
N GLY A 489 1.89 7.27 -16.42
CA GLY A 489 2.18 7.52 -17.83
C GLY A 489 3.63 7.31 -18.22
N GLY A 490 4.50 6.94 -17.28
CA GLY A 490 5.90 6.64 -17.54
C GLY A 490 6.10 5.34 -18.34
N PHE A 491 7.31 5.13 -18.83
CA PHE A 491 7.68 3.94 -19.61
C PHE A 491 7.83 2.68 -18.76
N GLY A 492 7.77 2.82 -17.42
CA GLY A 492 7.97 1.73 -16.47
C GLY A 492 9.43 1.28 -16.43
N GLU A 493 10.36 2.21 -16.55
CA GLU A 493 11.79 1.95 -16.37
C GLU A 493 12.03 1.36 -14.97
N LEU A 494 12.97 0.44 -14.90
CA LEU A 494 13.21 -0.34 -13.68
C LEU A 494 13.91 0.47 -12.60
N ASP A 495 14.76 1.42 -13.02
CA ASP A 495 15.62 2.10 -12.07
C ASP A 495 15.03 3.44 -11.66
N PRO A 496 14.89 3.69 -10.37
CA PRO A 496 14.58 5.02 -9.87
C PRO A 496 15.72 5.99 -10.25
N PHE A 497 15.40 7.26 -10.41
CA PHE A 497 16.39 8.31 -10.65
C PHE A 497 16.60 9.17 -9.39
N ASN A 498 17.74 9.84 -9.31
CA ASN A 498 18.02 10.73 -8.19
C ASN A 498 17.32 12.09 -8.37
N ALA A 499 16.29 12.35 -7.58
CA ALA A 499 15.51 13.58 -7.57
C ALA A 499 16.09 14.66 -6.61
N GLY A 500 17.32 14.49 -6.15
CA GLY A 500 18.02 15.46 -5.33
C GLY A 500 17.56 15.53 -3.88
N LYS A 501 17.61 16.74 -3.29
CA LYS A 501 17.24 16.97 -1.89
C LYS A 501 15.78 17.38 -1.77
N ALA A 502 15.14 16.92 -0.68
CA ALA A 502 13.78 17.30 -0.35
C ALA A 502 13.61 17.46 1.17
N LEU A 503 12.65 18.26 1.58
CA LEU A 503 12.32 18.49 2.98
C LEU A 503 10.83 18.32 3.18
N VAL A 504 10.48 17.50 4.18
CA VAL A 504 9.10 17.32 4.62
C VAL A 504 8.97 17.70 6.08
N ASN A 505 8.09 18.65 6.37
CA ASN A 505 7.73 19.05 7.74
C ASN A 505 6.25 18.81 7.95
N GLY A 506 5.86 18.41 9.16
CA GLY A 506 4.46 18.24 9.45
C GLY A 506 4.07 18.29 10.91
N LEU A 507 2.76 18.38 11.11
CA LEU A 507 2.10 18.32 12.40
C LEU A 507 0.97 17.30 12.34
N GLU A 508 0.95 16.37 13.27
CA GLU A 508 -0.12 15.39 13.44
C GLU A 508 -0.83 15.67 14.77
N ILE A 509 -2.16 15.73 14.74
CA ILE A 509 -3.01 15.87 15.93
C ILE A 509 -4.02 14.73 15.93
N LEU A 510 -4.12 14.01 17.02
CA LEU A 510 -5.16 13.01 17.26
C LEU A 510 -5.87 13.36 18.58
N LEU A 511 -7.18 13.43 18.53
CA LEU A 511 -8.05 13.59 19.69
C LEU A 511 -9.04 12.44 19.74
N THR A 512 -9.21 11.82 20.90
CA THR A 512 -10.25 10.82 21.14
C THR A 512 -10.94 11.10 22.46
N SER A 513 -12.24 10.86 22.50
CA SER A 513 -13.03 11.03 23.71
C SER A 513 -14.24 10.11 23.71
N ASP A 514 -14.79 9.82 24.87
CA ASP A 514 -16.18 9.42 25.02
C ASP A 514 -16.88 10.49 25.88
N PHE A 515 -17.60 11.42 25.19
CA PHE A 515 -18.21 12.57 25.86
C PHE A 515 -19.27 12.17 26.89
N VAL A 516 -20.05 11.13 26.58
CA VAL A 516 -21.05 10.56 27.46
C VAL A 516 -20.85 9.06 27.53
N GLU A 517 -20.48 8.59 28.71
CA GLU A 517 -20.30 7.16 28.95
C GLU A 517 -21.04 6.76 30.22
N ASN A 518 -22.11 6.02 30.04
CA ASN A 518 -22.85 5.39 31.10
C ASN A 518 -23.33 4.00 30.64
N LYS A 519 -24.08 3.26 31.48
CA LYS A 519 -24.49 1.88 31.18
C LYS A 519 -25.28 1.74 29.87
N ASN A 520 -25.98 2.78 29.44
CA ASN A 520 -26.92 2.72 28.31
C ASN A 520 -26.49 3.57 27.12
N ILE A 521 -25.70 4.63 27.33
CA ILE A 521 -25.33 5.62 26.31
C ILE A 521 -23.81 5.83 26.32
N SER A 522 -23.21 5.85 25.14
CA SER A 522 -21.84 6.22 24.88
C SER A 522 -21.79 7.12 23.64
N VAL A 523 -20.97 8.18 23.69
CA VAL A 523 -20.76 9.10 22.56
C VAL A 523 -19.28 9.17 22.24
N PRO A 524 -18.72 8.11 21.61
CA PRO A 524 -17.33 8.12 21.19
C PRO A 524 -17.10 9.17 20.09
N PHE A 525 -15.99 9.87 20.22
CA PHE A 525 -15.51 10.88 19.28
C PHE A 525 -14.05 10.64 18.96
N SER A 526 -13.69 10.78 17.71
CA SER A 526 -12.30 10.87 17.27
C SER A 526 -12.13 11.95 16.22
N PHE A 527 -11.01 12.64 16.29
CA PHE A 527 -10.62 13.68 15.36
C PHE A 527 -9.13 13.55 15.07
N SER A 528 -8.78 13.56 13.81
CA SER A 528 -7.38 13.62 13.40
C SER A 528 -7.17 14.75 12.39
N TYR A 529 -6.07 15.46 12.54
CA TYR A 529 -5.63 16.50 11.62
C TYR A 529 -4.16 16.30 11.29
N THR A 530 -3.82 16.42 10.02
CA THR A 530 -2.44 16.39 9.54
C THR A 530 -2.16 17.60 8.68
N LEU A 531 -1.08 18.31 9.02
CA LEU A 531 -0.44 19.31 8.18
C LEU A 531 0.85 18.71 7.63
N THR A 532 1.02 18.69 6.31
CA THR A 532 2.25 18.21 5.65
C THR A 532 2.72 19.25 4.64
N ASN A 533 3.97 19.70 4.78
CA ASN A 533 4.63 20.55 3.82
C ASN A 533 5.84 19.80 3.24
N ALA A 534 5.71 19.32 2.01
CA ALA A 534 6.72 18.51 1.31
C ALA A 534 7.21 19.24 0.07
N LYS A 535 8.51 19.55 0.00
CA LYS A 535 9.12 20.37 -1.05
C LYS A 535 10.47 19.86 -1.50
N PHE A 536 10.79 20.04 -2.77
CA PHE A 536 12.14 19.90 -3.31
C PHE A 536 13.02 21.06 -2.86
N LEU A 537 14.31 20.75 -2.60
CA LEU A 537 15.33 21.74 -2.22
C LEU A 537 16.40 21.91 -3.30
N THR A 538 16.30 21.21 -4.41
CA THR A 538 17.23 21.28 -5.55
C THR A 538 16.45 21.31 -6.84
N ASP A 539 17.01 22.02 -7.83
CA ASP A 539 16.52 22.00 -9.21
C ASP A 539 16.97 20.69 -9.87
N PHE A 540 16.12 20.09 -10.68
CA PHE A 540 16.45 18.94 -11.52
C PHE A 540 15.46 18.82 -12.68
N GLY A 541 15.92 18.24 -13.81
CA GLY A 541 15.08 17.90 -14.95
C GLY A 541 14.88 16.41 -15.07
N SER A 542 13.70 15.98 -15.51
CA SER A 542 13.38 14.61 -15.82
C SER A 542 12.59 14.55 -17.13
N THR A 543 12.84 13.54 -17.93
CA THR A 543 12.07 13.28 -19.16
C THR A 543 10.70 12.66 -18.89
N GLN A 544 10.39 12.40 -17.64
CA GLN A 544 9.15 11.76 -17.21
C GLN A 544 8.06 12.80 -16.93
N ASP A 545 6.87 12.59 -17.49
CA ASP A 545 5.77 13.57 -17.46
C ASP A 545 5.32 14.01 -16.06
N ILE A 546 5.42 13.13 -15.05
CA ILE A 546 5.07 13.47 -13.66
C ILE A 546 6.12 14.35 -12.97
N TRP A 547 7.36 14.31 -13.42
CA TRP A 547 8.46 15.04 -12.82
C TRP A 547 8.78 16.32 -13.60
N GLY A 548 9.06 16.25 -14.90
CA GLY A 548 9.37 17.39 -15.74
C GLY A 548 10.55 18.22 -15.25
N GLU A 549 10.46 19.54 -15.38
CA GLU A 549 11.45 20.50 -14.88
C GLU A 549 11.05 20.97 -13.49
N VAL A 550 11.77 20.52 -12.48
CA VAL A 550 11.50 20.81 -11.07
C VAL A 550 12.43 21.90 -10.56
N SER A 551 11.85 22.90 -9.91
CA SER A 551 12.56 23.99 -9.26
C SER A 551 12.57 23.86 -7.73
N ASN A 552 13.58 24.41 -7.10
CA ASN A 552 13.64 24.52 -5.63
C ASN A 552 12.39 25.24 -5.09
N GLY A 553 11.69 24.60 -4.18
CA GLY A 553 10.44 25.07 -3.59
C GLY A 553 9.18 24.40 -4.16
N ASP A 554 9.28 23.68 -5.29
CA ASP A 554 8.18 22.93 -5.86
C ASP A 554 7.74 21.81 -4.91
N ARG A 555 6.45 21.45 -4.99
CA ARG A 555 5.85 20.45 -4.09
C ARG A 555 6.06 19.03 -4.59
N ILE A 556 6.28 18.10 -3.67
CA ILE A 556 6.23 16.67 -3.99
C ILE A 556 4.79 16.31 -4.35
N PRO A 557 4.55 15.67 -5.53
CA PRO A 557 3.20 15.34 -5.99
C PRO A 557 2.42 14.41 -5.06
N TYR A 558 1.08 14.47 -5.16
CA TYR A 558 0.14 13.60 -4.43
C TYR A 558 0.23 13.70 -2.90
N ILE A 559 0.72 14.82 -2.36
CA ILE A 559 0.78 15.08 -0.93
C ILE A 559 -0.12 16.29 -0.59
N PRO A 560 -1.34 16.06 -0.08
CA PRO A 560 -2.19 17.14 0.39
C PRO A 560 -1.56 17.86 1.58
N GLN A 561 -1.64 19.19 1.59
CA GLN A 561 -1.11 19.97 2.71
C GLN A 561 -1.93 19.79 3.98
N HIS A 562 -3.25 19.69 3.85
CA HIS A 562 -4.18 19.56 4.96
C HIS A 562 -5.04 18.32 4.77
N GLN A 563 -5.10 17.49 5.80
CA GLN A 563 -6.01 16.35 5.86
C GLN A 563 -6.69 16.34 7.22
N LEU A 564 -7.99 16.06 7.21
CA LEU A 564 -8.80 15.99 8.43
C LEU A 564 -9.73 14.79 8.35
N ASN A 565 -9.79 14.03 9.44
CA ASN A 565 -10.81 13.01 9.65
C ASN A 565 -11.51 13.27 10.98
N SER A 566 -12.84 13.15 10.99
CA SER A 566 -13.63 13.25 12.21
C SER A 566 -14.67 12.14 12.23
N ASN A 567 -14.77 11.45 13.34
CA ASN A 567 -15.81 10.45 13.57
C ASN A 567 -16.52 10.75 14.89
N ILE A 568 -17.84 10.75 14.87
CA ILE A 568 -18.69 10.83 16.05
C ILE A 568 -19.70 9.68 16.05
N GLY A 569 -19.70 8.90 17.12
CA GLY A 569 -20.63 7.80 17.33
C GLY A 569 -21.68 8.14 18.38
N ILE A 570 -22.85 7.57 18.25
CA ILE A 570 -23.89 7.56 19.28
C ILE A 570 -24.30 6.11 19.49
N LYS A 571 -24.01 5.57 20.67
CA LYS A 571 -24.36 4.20 21.05
C LYS A 571 -25.42 4.25 22.14
N ILE A 572 -26.57 3.65 21.87
CA ILE A 572 -27.71 3.57 22.81
C ILE A 572 -28.15 2.12 22.88
N ASN A 573 -27.85 1.42 23.97
CA ASN A 573 -28.19 0.01 24.17
C ASN A 573 -27.66 -0.88 23.02
N LYS A 574 -28.57 -1.32 22.13
CA LYS A 574 -28.30 -2.20 20.99
C LYS A 574 -28.03 -1.42 19.69
N PHE A 575 -28.22 -0.12 19.67
CA PHE A 575 -28.09 0.74 18.49
C PHE A 575 -26.78 1.52 18.52
N GLU A 576 -26.16 1.64 17.37
CA GLU A 576 -24.99 2.48 17.16
C GLU A 576 -25.14 3.20 15.82
N ILE A 577 -24.95 4.52 15.83
CA ILE A 577 -24.89 5.36 14.63
C ILE A 577 -23.53 6.05 14.64
N ASN A 578 -22.84 6.05 13.52
CA ASN A 578 -21.56 6.78 13.37
C ASN A 578 -21.66 7.72 12.17
N PHE A 579 -21.17 8.93 12.35
CA PHE A 579 -20.95 9.93 11.32
C PHE A 579 -19.45 10.08 11.12
N ASN A 580 -18.99 9.95 9.89
CA ASN A 580 -17.59 10.11 9.52
C ASN A 580 -17.47 11.24 8.49
N GLY A 581 -16.54 12.17 8.71
CA GLY A 581 -16.23 13.26 7.79
C GLY A 581 -14.74 13.23 7.44
N ASN A 582 -14.42 13.22 6.14
CA ASN A 582 -13.08 13.22 5.61
C ASN A 582 -12.86 14.45 4.73
N TYR A 583 -11.91 15.30 5.10
CA TYR A 583 -11.43 16.40 4.28
C TYR A 583 -10.06 16.10 3.74
N ASN A 584 -9.89 16.23 2.43
CA ASN A 584 -8.61 16.18 1.76
C ASN A 584 -8.35 17.52 1.07
N GLY A 585 -7.27 18.19 1.44
CA GLY A 585 -6.86 19.45 0.83
C GLY A 585 -6.41 19.25 -0.61
N LYS A 586 -6.39 20.32 -1.39
CA LYS A 586 -5.88 20.28 -2.77
C LYS A 586 -4.42 19.83 -2.80
N PHE A 587 -4.04 19.13 -3.87
CA PHE A 587 -2.67 18.66 -4.07
C PHE A 587 -2.27 18.68 -5.56
N SER A 588 -0.99 18.83 -5.81
CA SER A 588 -0.41 18.74 -7.15
C SER A 588 -0.30 17.29 -7.60
N THR A 589 -0.49 17.04 -8.89
CA THR A 589 -0.30 15.71 -9.50
C THR A 589 1.01 15.60 -10.28
N ILE A 590 1.68 16.73 -10.52
CA ILE A 590 2.99 16.83 -11.15
C ILE A 590 3.90 17.74 -10.33
N ALA A 591 5.20 17.54 -10.45
CA ALA A 591 6.17 18.18 -9.55
C ALA A 591 6.29 19.70 -9.75
N ASP A 592 6.07 20.22 -10.95
CA ASP A 592 6.05 21.67 -11.23
C ASP A 592 4.82 22.40 -10.68
N SER A 593 3.92 21.66 -10.01
CA SER A 593 2.70 22.17 -9.36
C SER A 593 1.70 22.87 -10.29
N SER A 594 1.83 22.74 -11.60
CA SER A 594 0.95 23.38 -12.60
C SER A 594 -0.43 22.72 -12.70
N ILE A 595 -0.55 21.46 -12.28
CA ILE A 595 -1.80 20.69 -12.34
C ILE A 595 -2.16 20.21 -10.94
N GLU A 596 -3.31 20.65 -10.43
CA GLU A 596 -3.82 20.30 -9.10
C GLU A 596 -5.14 19.54 -9.17
N ILE A 597 -5.38 18.68 -8.20
CA ILE A 597 -6.70 18.14 -7.86
C ILE A 597 -7.29 19.04 -6.76
N PRO A 598 -8.53 19.52 -6.91
CA PRO A 598 -9.23 20.33 -5.91
C PRO A 598 -9.41 19.59 -4.58
N SER A 599 -9.60 20.34 -3.50
CA SER A 599 -9.98 19.78 -2.20
C SER A 599 -11.41 19.24 -2.24
N TYR A 600 -11.67 18.21 -1.45
CA TYR A 600 -13.00 17.63 -1.29
C TYR A 600 -13.28 17.28 0.17
N PHE A 601 -14.59 17.16 0.49
CA PHE A 601 -15.05 16.80 1.82
C PHE A 601 -16.17 15.75 1.72
N ILE A 602 -15.90 14.55 2.22
CA ILE A 602 -16.80 13.39 2.13
C ILE A 602 -17.40 13.09 3.49
N PHE A 603 -18.70 12.87 3.52
CA PHE A 603 -19.43 12.41 4.70
C PHE A 603 -20.02 11.02 4.49
N ASP A 604 -19.80 10.16 5.48
CA ASP A 604 -20.41 8.83 5.55
C ASP A 604 -21.29 8.73 6.81
N ILE A 605 -22.32 7.90 6.73
CA ILE A 605 -23.10 7.50 7.88
C ILE A 605 -23.19 5.98 7.96
N SER A 606 -23.06 5.41 9.15
CA SER A 606 -23.29 3.99 9.36
C SER A 606 -24.20 3.75 10.55
N PHE A 607 -25.01 2.70 10.43
CA PHE A 607 -25.94 2.22 11.43
C PHE A 607 -25.62 0.77 11.78
N LYS A 608 -25.66 0.43 13.06
CA LYS A 608 -25.45 -0.93 13.56
C LYS A 608 -26.49 -1.27 14.61
N TYR A 609 -27.10 -2.44 14.48
CA TYR A 609 -28.11 -2.94 15.41
C TYR A 609 -27.78 -4.36 15.84
N LYS A 610 -27.61 -4.57 17.16
CA LYS A 610 -27.43 -5.89 17.75
C LYS A 610 -28.81 -6.53 17.94
N VAL A 611 -29.23 -7.36 16.98
CA VAL A 611 -30.55 -8.02 16.99
C VAL A 611 -30.66 -8.91 18.21
N GLN A 612 -29.71 -9.82 18.35
CA GLN A 612 -29.57 -10.76 19.48
C GLN A 612 -28.08 -11.17 19.65
N PRO A 613 -27.71 -11.87 20.73
CA PRO A 613 -26.35 -12.39 20.85
C PRO A 613 -25.96 -13.18 19.59
N GLY A 614 -24.83 -12.82 18.99
CA GLY A 614 -24.31 -13.42 17.76
C GLY A 614 -24.89 -12.87 16.45
N ILE A 615 -25.97 -12.07 16.45
CA ILE A 615 -26.55 -11.50 15.23
C ILE A 615 -26.51 -9.98 15.26
N THR A 616 -25.83 -9.39 14.28
CA THR A 616 -25.72 -7.95 14.12
C THR A 616 -26.10 -7.55 12.69
N TYR A 617 -26.98 -6.56 12.57
CA TYR A 617 -27.28 -5.91 11.31
C TYR A 617 -26.45 -4.62 11.18
N THR A 618 -25.90 -4.34 10.01
CA THR A 618 -25.17 -3.11 9.70
C THR A 618 -25.67 -2.52 8.38
N SER A 619 -25.72 -1.18 8.30
CA SER A 619 -26.00 -0.43 7.08
C SER A 619 -25.04 0.74 6.99
N LYS A 620 -24.59 1.10 5.80
CA LYS A 620 -23.67 2.23 5.57
C LYS A 620 -24.08 2.97 4.30
N ILE A 621 -24.05 4.30 4.36
CA ILE A 621 -24.12 5.18 3.19
C ILE A 621 -22.77 5.88 3.11
N ILE A 622 -22.08 5.67 2.00
CA ILE A 622 -20.80 6.30 1.68
C ILE A 622 -21.11 7.50 0.81
N ASN A 623 -20.38 8.61 1.01
CA ASN A 623 -20.58 9.86 0.29
C ASN A 623 -22.05 10.34 0.37
N LEU A 624 -22.51 10.60 1.58
CA LEU A 624 -23.90 10.93 1.91
C LEU A 624 -24.48 12.11 1.10
N PHE A 625 -23.64 13.06 0.71
CA PHE A 625 -24.04 14.26 -0.01
C PHE A 625 -23.77 14.19 -1.52
N ASP A 626 -23.38 13.01 -2.03
CA ASP A 626 -23.12 12.76 -3.45
C ASP A 626 -22.09 13.76 -4.06
N GLU A 627 -21.02 14.03 -3.28
CA GLU A 627 -19.92 14.90 -3.71
C GLU A 627 -19.21 14.29 -4.93
N ASN A 628 -19.07 15.08 -6.00
CA ASN A 628 -18.31 14.66 -7.18
C ASN A 628 -16.86 15.17 -7.08
N TYR A 629 -15.91 14.26 -6.94
CA TYR A 629 -14.52 14.59 -6.71
C TYR A 629 -13.59 13.67 -7.50
N ALA A 630 -12.36 14.16 -7.75
CA ALA A 630 -11.30 13.36 -8.34
C ALA A 630 -10.30 12.93 -7.26
N VAL A 631 -9.82 11.69 -7.35
CA VAL A 631 -8.82 11.14 -6.42
C VAL A 631 -7.42 11.10 -7.02
N SER A 632 -7.29 11.03 -8.34
CA SER A 632 -6.01 10.96 -9.03
C SER A 632 -6.09 11.43 -10.48
N ARG A 633 -4.92 11.59 -11.11
CA ARG A 633 -4.74 11.71 -12.57
C ARG A 633 -3.89 10.54 -13.06
N ALA A 634 -4.43 9.68 -13.90
CA ALA A 634 -3.70 8.57 -14.49
C ALA A 634 -4.29 8.18 -15.85
N PRO A 635 -3.47 7.94 -16.86
CA PRO A 635 -2.06 8.35 -17.03
C PRO A 635 -1.88 9.87 -17.18
N ALA A 636 -2.92 10.63 -17.40
CA ALA A 636 -2.98 12.11 -17.38
C ALA A 636 -4.42 12.60 -17.18
N GLY A 637 -5.40 11.71 -17.16
CA GLY A 637 -6.82 11.99 -17.02
C GLY A 637 -7.32 11.92 -15.58
N LEU A 638 -8.39 12.66 -15.28
CA LEU A 638 -9.04 12.65 -13.99
C LEU A 638 -9.76 11.31 -13.72
N ARG A 639 -9.64 10.81 -12.50
CA ARG A 639 -10.33 9.62 -12.00
C ARG A 639 -11.20 9.98 -10.80
N PRO A 640 -12.49 9.56 -10.79
CA PRO A 640 -13.42 9.78 -9.69
C PRO A 640 -13.10 8.95 -8.46
#